data_35795eaa7bba552a88ffca622525c539
#
_entry.id   35795eaa7bba552a88ffca622525c539
#
_cell.length_a   1.000
_cell.length_b   1.000
_cell.length_c   1.000
_cell.angle_alpha   90.00
_cell.angle_beta   90.00
_cell.angle_gamma   90.00
#
_symmetry.space_group_name_H-M   'P 1'
#
loop_
_entity.id
_entity.type
_entity.pdbx_description
1 polymer ?
#
loop_
_entity_poly.entity_id
_entity_poly.type
_entity_poly.pdbx_seq_one_letter_code
_entity_poly.pdbx_strand_id
1 'polypeptide(L)'
;MQNKKIINEHIENYLDYYCKLSYSPSFAILLKGEWGAGKTWFINKYCEKLKKREQKYIYVSLYGLASLSDIDEQFFKLLHPILSSKGMAISSKIIKGLLKLTFQIDLDSDKKNDVSWNVQIPDISLPDHLNNIDNSILIFDDLERCSIDIKNLLGYINYFVENHEMKVFIIANEDELAKNDSYKFIKEKLIGKTFNISPDFDKALTKFIDNIKDSKSKRFLLENSELVKDVFNRLCCKNLRILKQTVIDFDRIFASLPDKIKSKPKLLNEILKTTITFSVEIRFGRLHPQEIYRLQDDFINKQSDSIKSDLHNEETQKTSIYSELNLFNVFPSLKWWQTFFDKGIIDSQELEQSILNSSYFQDENQPDWIKLWHFSSLTNEEFNDLLNKIESDYINRNFCDIRIVKHIFGLFLLFSKAGLYPKSTQEILDSAKKYVDDFKSKDQVNELLKSLTSFSGTLIDDSGAFMGLGYQEKESSEFKKFNIYLNEVRTKENIDKLPIEAKKLLDIMKIDVFKFHRMICIDSHSNQDICEHTYYDVPILKYISPQEFIDTLMQIERKDQRYIFWSICDRYKYENFHQDLIEELDWLKSIQTQLYKTANSKEGTVDGYCLKLLNEHYLDGLIKKVDKKKIQFEIVNP
;
A
#
# COMPACT_ATOMS: atom_id res chain seq x y z
N MET A 1 3.60 19.24 -43.44
CA MET A 1 3.58 17.90 -42.80
C MET A 1 4.98 17.65 -42.24
N GLN A 2 5.21 17.88 -40.95
CA GLN A 2 6.48 17.51 -40.32
C GLN A 2 6.56 15.98 -40.30
N ASN A 3 7.62 15.42 -40.89
CA ASN A 3 7.92 13.99 -40.82
C ASN A 3 8.03 13.59 -39.34
N LYS A 4 7.00 12.93 -38.80
CA LYS A 4 6.96 12.41 -37.44
C LYS A 4 8.06 11.35 -37.34
N LYS A 5 9.22 11.69 -36.75
CA LYS A 5 10.37 10.81 -36.61
C LYS A 5 9.92 9.54 -35.85
N ILE A 6 9.97 8.40 -36.51
CA ILE A 6 9.57 7.13 -35.89
C ILE A 6 10.63 6.77 -34.84
N ILE A 7 10.21 6.65 -33.60
CA ILE A 7 11.11 6.29 -32.48
C ILE A 7 11.64 4.88 -32.74
N ASN A 8 12.96 4.69 -32.56
CA ASN A 8 13.71 3.44 -32.77
C ASN A 8 13.75 2.93 -34.24
N GLU A 9 13.36 3.76 -35.24
CA GLU A 9 13.43 3.38 -36.66
C GLU A 9 14.86 2.99 -37.12
N HIS A 10 15.86 3.72 -36.64
CA HIS A 10 17.26 3.42 -36.94
C HIS A 10 17.67 2.05 -36.42
N ILE A 11 17.09 1.60 -35.32
CA ILE A 11 17.32 0.26 -34.76
C ILE A 11 16.67 -0.80 -35.67
N GLU A 12 15.39 -0.62 -36.02
CA GLU A 12 14.69 -1.53 -36.94
C GLU A 12 15.47 -1.66 -38.27
N ASN A 13 15.94 -0.54 -38.82
CA ASN A 13 16.71 -0.54 -40.07
C ASN A 13 18.04 -1.31 -39.94
N TYR A 14 18.73 -1.16 -38.80
CA TYR A 14 19.96 -1.90 -38.58
C TYR A 14 19.69 -3.40 -38.35
N LEU A 15 18.66 -3.78 -37.64
CA LEU A 15 18.24 -5.15 -37.46
C LEU A 15 17.89 -5.81 -38.82
N ASP A 16 17.17 -5.03 -39.68
CA ASP A 16 16.85 -5.48 -41.04
C ASP A 16 18.13 -5.72 -41.89
N TYR A 17 19.11 -4.82 -41.76
CA TYR A 17 20.42 -4.98 -42.43
C TYR A 17 21.15 -6.23 -41.91
N TYR A 18 21.24 -6.40 -40.58
CA TYR A 18 21.90 -7.52 -39.95
C TYR A 18 21.26 -8.88 -40.34
N CYS A 19 19.93 -8.92 -40.35
CA CYS A 19 19.19 -10.10 -40.77
C CYS A 19 19.44 -10.50 -42.24
N LYS A 20 19.63 -9.51 -43.13
CA LYS A 20 19.83 -9.70 -44.56
C LYS A 20 21.26 -10.11 -44.96
N LEU A 21 22.24 -10.03 -44.06
CA LEU A 21 23.59 -10.50 -44.34
C LEU A 21 23.57 -11.97 -44.79
N SER A 22 24.29 -12.28 -45.88
CA SER A 22 24.38 -13.64 -46.39
C SER A 22 25.34 -14.54 -45.61
N TYR A 23 26.04 -13.95 -44.63
CA TYR A 23 26.99 -14.64 -43.75
C TYR A 23 26.71 -14.25 -42.30
N SER A 24 27.23 -15.03 -41.36
CA SER A 24 27.22 -14.65 -39.96
C SER A 24 28.31 -13.62 -39.68
N PRO A 25 27.98 -12.50 -39.06
CA PRO A 25 28.99 -11.48 -38.73
C PRO A 25 29.80 -11.83 -37.47
N SER A 26 29.58 -13.01 -36.87
CA SER A 26 30.25 -13.51 -35.66
C SER A 26 30.13 -12.58 -34.43
N PHE A 27 29.06 -11.85 -34.32
CA PHE A 27 28.71 -11.05 -33.13
C PHE A 27 27.21 -10.97 -32.93
N ALA A 28 26.79 -10.74 -31.68
CA ALA A 28 25.40 -10.49 -31.33
C ALA A 28 25.08 -8.97 -31.27
N ILE A 29 23.79 -8.63 -31.42
CA ILE A 29 23.27 -7.28 -31.19
C ILE A 29 22.65 -7.20 -29.81
N LEU A 30 23.05 -6.22 -29.02
CA LEU A 30 22.45 -5.90 -27.72
C LEU A 30 21.43 -4.77 -27.86
N LEU A 31 20.18 -5.05 -27.47
CA LEU A 31 19.11 -4.09 -27.32
C LEU A 31 18.93 -3.77 -25.83
N LYS A 32 19.45 -2.64 -25.40
CA LYS A 32 19.43 -2.26 -24.00
C LYS A 32 18.37 -1.20 -23.70
N GLY A 33 18.01 -1.07 -22.44
CA GLY A 33 17.14 -0.01 -21.90
C GLY A 33 16.67 -0.36 -20.49
N GLU A 34 16.26 0.66 -19.79
CA GLU A 34 15.73 0.53 -18.43
C GLU A 34 14.48 -0.38 -18.35
N TRP A 35 14.13 -0.80 -17.14
CA TRP A 35 12.87 -1.51 -16.93
C TRP A 35 11.67 -0.64 -17.28
N GLY A 36 10.76 -1.20 -18.08
CA GLY A 36 9.59 -0.49 -18.57
C GLY A 36 9.84 0.39 -19.81
N ALA A 37 11.04 0.44 -20.38
CA ALA A 37 11.33 1.18 -21.62
C ALA A 37 10.65 0.61 -22.87
N GLY A 38 10.01 -0.56 -22.77
CA GLY A 38 9.32 -1.19 -23.89
C GLY A 38 10.20 -2.12 -24.74
N LYS A 39 11.34 -2.59 -24.23
CA LYS A 39 12.25 -3.53 -24.92
C LYS A 39 11.52 -4.76 -25.50
N THR A 40 10.83 -5.49 -24.64
CA THR A 40 10.07 -6.69 -25.01
C THR A 40 8.96 -6.38 -26.01
N TRP A 41 8.30 -5.22 -25.88
CA TRP A 41 7.29 -4.78 -26.87
C TRP A 41 7.92 -4.50 -28.23
N PHE A 42 9.07 -3.83 -28.25
CA PHE A 42 9.80 -3.54 -29.48
C PHE A 42 10.22 -4.83 -30.21
N ILE A 43 10.84 -5.77 -29.49
CA ILE A 43 11.29 -7.02 -30.11
C ILE A 43 10.13 -7.89 -30.55
N ASN A 44 9.02 -7.97 -29.80
CA ASN A 44 7.85 -8.71 -30.22
C ASN A 44 7.25 -8.15 -31.52
N LYS A 45 7.16 -6.82 -31.63
CA LYS A 45 6.74 -6.17 -32.86
C LYS A 45 7.69 -6.47 -34.02
N TYR A 46 8.98 -6.53 -33.76
CA TYR A 46 9.98 -6.94 -34.76
C TYR A 46 9.85 -8.41 -35.14
N CYS A 47 9.55 -9.28 -34.21
CA CYS A 47 9.24 -10.70 -34.48
C CYS A 47 8.02 -10.86 -35.39
N GLU A 48 6.96 -10.05 -35.19
CA GLU A 48 5.81 -10.03 -36.12
C GLU A 48 6.22 -9.63 -37.54
N LYS A 49 7.18 -8.70 -37.67
CA LYS A 49 7.74 -8.28 -38.96
C LYS A 49 8.57 -9.42 -39.60
N LEU A 50 9.39 -10.12 -38.80
CA LEU A 50 10.12 -11.30 -39.25
C LEU A 50 9.16 -12.41 -39.76
N LYS A 51 8.10 -12.67 -38.99
CA LYS A 51 7.08 -13.66 -39.37
C LYS A 51 6.40 -13.30 -40.70
N LYS A 52 6.07 -12.04 -40.95
CA LYS A 52 5.48 -11.57 -42.23
C LYS A 52 6.44 -11.73 -43.41
N ARG A 53 7.74 -11.80 -43.14
CA ARG A 53 8.80 -12.03 -44.15
C ARG A 53 9.20 -13.49 -44.27
N GLU A 54 8.49 -14.40 -43.57
CA GLU A 54 8.80 -15.83 -43.51
C GLU A 54 10.21 -16.14 -42.97
N GLN A 55 10.82 -15.16 -42.27
CA GLN A 55 12.11 -15.33 -41.61
C GLN A 55 11.93 -16.10 -40.30
N LYS A 56 12.60 -17.25 -40.20
CA LYS A 56 12.58 -18.06 -38.98
C LYS A 56 13.27 -17.34 -37.84
N TYR A 57 12.70 -17.38 -36.64
CA TYR A 57 13.31 -16.92 -35.40
C TYR A 57 12.89 -17.79 -34.22
N ILE A 58 13.73 -17.81 -33.21
CA ILE A 58 13.45 -18.48 -31.93
C ILE A 58 13.59 -17.42 -30.82
N TYR A 59 12.52 -17.17 -30.10
CA TYR A 59 12.49 -16.22 -29.00
C TYR A 59 12.44 -16.95 -27.67
N VAL A 60 13.42 -16.69 -26.78
CA VAL A 60 13.51 -17.26 -25.44
C VAL A 60 13.60 -16.15 -24.42
N SER A 61 12.66 -16.11 -23.47
CA SER A 61 12.81 -15.31 -22.27
C SER A 61 13.65 -16.06 -21.24
N LEU A 62 14.72 -15.45 -20.80
CA LEU A 62 15.63 -16.01 -19.80
C LEU A 62 15.15 -15.77 -18.36
N TYR A 63 14.02 -15.08 -18.19
CA TYR A 63 13.48 -14.76 -16.88
C TYR A 63 13.22 -15.99 -16.02
N GLY A 64 13.92 -16.07 -14.90
CA GLY A 64 13.73 -17.15 -13.91
C GLY A 64 14.33 -18.49 -14.29
N LEU A 65 15.07 -18.61 -15.41
CA LEU A 65 15.81 -19.82 -15.75
C LEU A 65 17.03 -19.95 -14.84
N ALA A 66 17.26 -21.15 -14.33
CA ALA A 66 18.29 -21.44 -13.34
C ALA A 66 19.45 -22.29 -13.88
N SER A 67 19.28 -22.96 -15.05
CA SER A 67 20.29 -23.77 -15.67
C SER A 67 20.28 -23.67 -17.21
N LEU A 68 21.38 -23.97 -17.85
CA LEU A 68 21.45 -24.03 -19.32
C LEU A 68 20.50 -25.10 -19.90
N SER A 69 20.25 -26.17 -19.17
CA SER A 69 19.28 -27.20 -19.57
C SER A 69 17.83 -26.64 -19.55
N ASP A 70 17.52 -25.61 -18.78
CA ASP A 70 16.21 -24.99 -18.85
C ASP A 70 16.05 -24.22 -20.17
N ILE A 71 17.13 -23.62 -20.68
CA ILE A 71 17.14 -22.95 -21.99
C ILE A 71 16.95 -23.99 -23.11
N ASP A 72 17.63 -25.12 -23.03
CA ASP A 72 17.49 -26.22 -24.02
C ASP A 72 16.06 -26.77 -24.00
N GLU A 73 15.45 -26.90 -22.84
CA GLU A 73 14.05 -27.32 -22.72
C GLU A 73 13.08 -26.30 -23.37
N GLN A 74 13.36 -24.99 -23.23
CA GLN A 74 12.57 -23.96 -23.92
C GLN A 74 12.74 -24.06 -25.44
N PHE A 75 13.96 -24.24 -25.94
CA PHE A 75 14.20 -24.48 -27.36
C PHE A 75 13.42 -25.69 -27.87
N PHE A 76 13.48 -26.82 -27.15
CA PHE A 76 12.75 -28.03 -27.51
C PHE A 76 11.23 -27.78 -27.61
N LYS A 77 10.65 -27.08 -26.60
CA LYS A 77 9.22 -26.75 -26.61
C LYS A 77 8.81 -25.86 -27.78
N LEU A 78 9.67 -24.92 -28.16
CA LEU A 78 9.40 -23.99 -29.26
C LEU A 78 9.51 -24.68 -30.64
N LEU A 79 10.42 -25.62 -30.77
CA LEU A 79 10.64 -26.34 -32.02
C LEU A 79 9.64 -27.49 -32.23
N HIS A 80 9.14 -28.08 -31.14
CA HIS A 80 8.23 -29.22 -31.16
C HIS A 80 6.91 -29.00 -30.43
N PRO A 81 6.09 -28.02 -30.83
CA PRO A 81 4.87 -27.62 -30.08
C PRO A 81 3.84 -28.76 -29.99
N ILE A 82 3.80 -29.68 -30.95
CA ILE A 82 2.86 -30.82 -30.96
C ILE A 82 3.26 -31.88 -29.92
N LEU A 83 4.56 -32.12 -29.73
CA LEU A 83 5.07 -33.08 -28.74
C LEU A 83 4.97 -32.55 -27.32
N SER A 84 5.13 -31.23 -27.13
CA SER A 84 5.02 -30.57 -25.83
C SER A 84 3.58 -30.47 -25.32
N SER A 85 2.57 -30.48 -26.22
CA SER A 85 1.16 -30.33 -25.87
C SER A 85 0.47 -31.59 -25.32
N LYS A 86 1.10 -32.79 -25.48
CA LYS A 86 0.49 -34.09 -25.12
C LYS A 86 0.78 -34.59 -23.70
N GLY A 87 1.14 -33.71 -22.76
CA GLY A 87 1.27 -34.09 -21.34
C GLY A 87 2.33 -35.18 -21.05
N MET A 88 3.19 -35.49 -22.00
CA MET A 88 4.35 -36.32 -21.72
C MET A 88 5.37 -35.48 -20.98
N ALA A 89 5.41 -35.62 -19.65
CA ALA A 89 6.54 -35.20 -18.84
C ALA A 89 7.78 -35.90 -19.42
N ILE A 90 8.52 -35.20 -20.29
CA ILE A 90 9.83 -35.65 -20.74
C ILE A 90 10.68 -35.71 -19.48
N SER A 91 10.91 -36.93 -18.97
CA SER A 91 11.65 -37.09 -17.73
C SER A 91 13.02 -36.47 -17.90
N SER A 92 13.42 -35.64 -16.97
CA SER A 92 14.75 -34.99 -16.87
C SER A 92 15.93 -35.98 -17.01
N LYS A 93 15.67 -37.29 -17.03
CA LYS A 93 16.64 -38.35 -17.24
C LYS A 93 17.09 -38.53 -18.71
N ILE A 94 16.24 -38.15 -19.69
CA ILE A 94 16.61 -38.27 -21.12
C ILE A 94 17.54 -37.11 -21.51
N ILE A 95 17.38 -35.94 -20.92
CA ILE A 95 18.20 -34.76 -21.19
C ILE A 95 19.58 -34.86 -20.52
N LYS A 96 19.67 -35.52 -19.34
CA LYS A 96 20.93 -35.66 -18.59
C LYS A 96 21.97 -36.58 -19.20
N GLY A 97 21.67 -37.32 -20.28
CA GLY A 97 22.57 -38.30 -20.91
C GLY A 97 23.49 -37.75 -22.00
N LEU A 98 23.35 -36.47 -22.38
CA LEU A 98 23.91 -36.02 -23.66
C LEU A 98 24.87 -34.82 -23.62
N LEU A 99 25.37 -34.37 -22.45
CA LEU A 99 26.03 -33.05 -22.41
C LEU A 99 27.37 -33.01 -21.66
N LYS A 100 28.50 -33.03 -22.36
CA LYS A 100 29.85 -32.62 -21.92
C LYS A 100 30.61 -31.93 -23.05
N LEU A 101 30.83 -30.62 -22.96
CA LEU A 101 31.81 -29.90 -23.76
C LEU A 101 32.68 -28.98 -22.92
N THR A 102 33.95 -28.95 -23.19
CA THR A 102 34.95 -28.07 -22.58
C THR A 102 35.13 -26.85 -23.49
N PHE A 103 34.80 -25.65 -23.03
CA PHE A 103 35.04 -24.43 -23.79
C PHE A 103 36.42 -23.87 -23.47
N GLN A 104 37.20 -23.61 -24.48
CA GLN A 104 38.41 -22.79 -24.42
C GLN A 104 38.11 -21.43 -25.05
N ILE A 105 38.23 -20.37 -24.30
CA ILE A 105 38.11 -19.00 -24.80
C ILE A 105 39.55 -18.50 -25.06
N ASP A 106 39.90 -18.31 -26.33
CA ASP A 106 41.12 -17.67 -26.76
C ASP A 106 40.88 -16.17 -26.85
N LEU A 107 41.55 -15.41 -26.00
CA LEU A 107 41.31 -13.97 -25.83
C LEU A 107 42.18 -13.07 -26.68
N ASP A 108 43.26 -13.63 -27.24
CA ASP A 108 44.18 -12.90 -28.09
C ASP A 108 44.72 -13.79 -29.19
N SER A 109 44.23 -14.07 -30.21
CA SER A 109 44.62 -14.78 -31.46
C SER A 109 46.06 -15.37 -31.54
N ASP A 110 46.76 -15.57 -30.41
CA ASP A 110 48.15 -16.00 -30.34
C ASP A 110 48.33 -17.52 -30.12
N LYS A 111 47.22 -18.29 -30.12
CA LYS A 111 47.20 -19.75 -29.95
C LYS A 111 47.81 -20.28 -28.63
N LYS A 112 47.99 -19.48 -27.62
CA LYS A 112 48.33 -19.91 -26.26
C LYS A 112 47.13 -19.74 -25.34
N ASN A 113 46.75 -20.86 -24.67
CA ASN A 113 45.66 -20.89 -23.71
C ASN A 113 46.03 -20.06 -22.46
N ASP A 114 45.71 -18.78 -22.45
CA ASP A 114 46.07 -17.88 -21.34
C ASP A 114 45.22 -18.03 -20.07
N VAL A 115 44.08 -18.70 -20.15
CA VAL A 115 43.33 -19.09 -18.95
C VAL A 115 42.57 -20.38 -19.24
N SER A 116 43.05 -21.50 -18.70
CA SER A 116 42.23 -22.73 -18.61
C SER A 116 41.17 -22.52 -17.51
N TRP A 117 40.06 -21.93 -17.90
CA TRP A 117 38.90 -21.92 -17.05
C TRP A 117 38.22 -23.29 -17.16
N ASN A 118 38.45 -24.17 -16.17
CA ASN A 118 37.64 -25.36 -15.98
C ASN A 118 36.24 -24.98 -15.59
N VAL A 119 35.51 -24.35 -16.51
CA VAL A 119 34.07 -24.31 -16.45
C VAL A 119 33.62 -25.66 -16.98
N GLN A 120 33.21 -26.56 -16.10
CA GLN A 120 32.47 -27.74 -16.51
C GLN A 120 31.11 -27.27 -17.05
N ILE A 121 31.12 -26.77 -18.27
CA ILE A 121 29.88 -26.62 -19.04
C ILE A 121 29.50 -28.04 -19.44
N PRO A 122 28.30 -28.49 -19.10
CA PRO A 122 27.83 -29.79 -19.54
C PRO A 122 27.98 -29.92 -21.05
N ASP A 123 28.39 -31.09 -21.53
CA ASP A 123 28.56 -31.43 -22.96
C ASP A 123 27.30 -31.02 -23.74
N ILE A 124 27.37 -29.93 -24.48
CA ILE A 124 26.30 -29.55 -25.41
C ILE A 124 26.65 -30.20 -26.75
N SER A 125 26.37 -31.49 -26.87
CA SER A 125 25.96 -31.97 -28.19
C SER A 125 24.58 -31.34 -28.39
N LEU A 126 24.46 -30.36 -29.31
CA LEU A 126 23.14 -29.89 -29.71
C LEU A 126 22.28 -31.10 -29.96
N PRO A 127 21.15 -31.25 -29.29
CA PRO A 127 20.24 -32.34 -29.56
C PRO A 127 19.95 -32.33 -31.07
N ASP A 128 19.90 -33.50 -31.73
CA ASP A 128 19.65 -33.64 -33.19
C ASP A 128 18.48 -32.81 -33.71
N HIS A 129 17.59 -32.36 -32.84
CA HIS A 129 16.47 -31.47 -33.16
C HIS A 129 16.84 -29.99 -33.40
N LEU A 130 18.05 -29.54 -33.02
CA LEU A 130 18.56 -28.22 -33.37
C LEU A 130 19.23 -28.19 -34.76
N ASN A 131 19.45 -29.33 -35.39
CA ASN A 131 19.97 -29.42 -36.77
C ASN A 131 19.00 -28.79 -37.81
N ASN A 132 17.79 -28.43 -37.46
CA ASN A 132 16.79 -27.75 -38.32
C ASN A 132 16.67 -26.24 -38.08
N ILE A 133 17.59 -25.62 -37.32
CA ILE A 133 17.54 -24.17 -37.00
C ILE A 133 18.33 -23.35 -38.03
N ASP A 134 18.88 -23.93 -39.05
CA ASP A 134 19.66 -23.26 -40.09
C ASP A 134 18.90 -22.00 -40.58
N ASN A 135 19.59 -20.85 -40.57
CA ASN A 135 19.07 -19.52 -40.90
C ASN A 135 18.02 -18.93 -39.94
N SER A 136 17.85 -19.48 -38.74
CA SER A 136 17.01 -18.87 -37.70
C SER A 136 17.76 -17.77 -36.95
N ILE A 137 17.03 -16.74 -36.54
CA ILE A 137 17.53 -15.68 -35.65
C ILE A 137 17.22 -16.09 -34.22
N LEU A 138 18.22 -16.11 -33.35
CA LEU A 138 18.01 -16.33 -31.91
C LEU A 138 17.79 -15.03 -31.20
N ILE A 139 16.81 -15.00 -30.28
CA ILE A 139 16.44 -13.82 -29.52
C ILE A 139 16.36 -14.20 -28.06
N PHE A 140 17.27 -13.67 -27.25
CA PHE A 140 17.31 -13.86 -25.80
C PHE A 140 16.85 -12.61 -25.09
N ASP A 141 15.72 -12.68 -24.38
CA ASP A 141 15.17 -11.55 -23.64
C ASP A 141 15.33 -11.75 -22.12
N ASP A 142 15.33 -10.64 -21.37
CA ASP A 142 15.45 -10.58 -19.91
C ASP A 142 16.77 -11.17 -19.37
N LEU A 143 17.90 -10.93 -20.06
CA LEU A 143 19.22 -11.45 -19.69
C LEU A 143 19.58 -11.12 -18.22
N GLU A 144 19.27 -9.90 -17.74
CA GLU A 144 19.55 -9.45 -16.39
C GLU A 144 18.70 -10.14 -15.31
N ARG A 145 17.69 -10.91 -15.72
CA ARG A 145 16.77 -11.62 -14.81
C ARG A 145 16.99 -13.12 -14.79
N CYS A 146 18.01 -13.56 -15.47
CA CYS A 146 18.43 -14.95 -15.48
C CYS A 146 19.17 -15.28 -14.18
N SER A 147 18.91 -16.44 -13.59
CA SER A 147 19.61 -16.91 -12.38
C SER A 147 20.89 -17.67 -12.69
N ILE A 148 21.20 -17.92 -13.99
CA ILE A 148 22.42 -18.56 -14.44
C ILE A 148 23.59 -17.58 -14.27
N ASP A 149 24.75 -18.08 -13.86
CA ASP A 149 25.96 -17.25 -13.84
C ASP A 149 26.21 -16.59 -15.20
N ILE A 150 26.47 -15.28 -15.19
CA ILE A 150 26.53 -14.48 -16.41
C ILE A 150 27.62 -14.93 -17.38
N LYS A 151 28.75 -15.46 -16.89
CA LYS A 151 29.83 -15.97 -17.73
C LYS A 151 29.36 -17.21 -18.49
N ASN A 152 28.70 -18.13 -17.77
CA ASN A 152 28.21 -19.38 -18.35
C ASN A 152 27.14 -19.10 -19.40
N LEU A 153 26.24 -18.14 -19.09
CA LEU A 153 25.17 -17.75 -20.00
C LEU A 153 25.69 -17.06 -21.26
N LEU A 154 26.59 -16.09 -21.12
CA LEU A 154 27.19 -15.43 -22.29
C LEU A 154 28.08 -16.36 -23.09
N GLY A 155 28.79 -17.28 -22.44
CA GLY A 155 29.53 -18.37 -23.12
C GLY A 155 28.63 -19.26 -23.93
N TYR A 156 27.47 -19.64 -23.38
CA TYR A 156 26.44 -20.39 -24.06
C TYR A 156 25.87 -19.65 -25.29
N ILE A 157 25.57 -18.36 -25.14
CA ILE A 157 25.10 -17.54 -26.27
C ILE A 157 26.20 -17.41 -27.35
N ASN A 158 27.46 -17.19 -26.92
CA ASN A 158 28.60 -17.08 -27.83
C ASN A 158 28.82 -18.34 -28.67
N TYR A 159 28.51 -19.49 -28.11
CA TYR A 159 28.58 -20.76 -28.83
C TYR A 159 27.70 -20.76 -30.10
N PHE A 160 26.49 -20.22 -30.03
CA PHE A 160 25.64 -20.09 -31.21
C PHE A 160 26.16 -19.06 -32.22
N VAL A 161 26.78 -17.98 -31.72
CA VAL A 161 27.33 -16.93 -32.57
C VAL A 161 28.57 -17.39 -33.34
N GLU A 162 29.53 -18.04 -32.66
CA GLU A 162 30.82 -18.43 -33.26
C GLU A 162 30.79 -19.82 -33.90
N ASN A 163 30.20 -20.82 -33.25
CA ASN A 163 30.30 -22.22 -33.73
C ASN A 163 29.14 -22.60 -34.66
N HIS A 164 27.97 -21.98 -34.49
CA HIS A 164 26.80 -22.23 -35.35
C HIS A 164 26.51 -21.09 -36.32
N GLU A 165 27.35 -20.07 -36.31
CA GLU A 165 27.24 -18.90 -37.22
C GLU A 165 25.84 -18.27 -37.22
N MET A 166 25.15 -18.31 -36.06
CA MET A 166 23.79 -17.82 -35.95
C MET A 166 23.75 -16.32 -35.69
N LYS A 167 22.67 -15.67 -36.17
CA LYS A 167 22.36 -14.29 -35.87
C LYS A 167 21.63 -14.19 -34.54
N VAL A 168 22.14 -13.37 -33.62
CA VAL A 168 21.65 -13.32 -32.24
C VAL A 168 21.30 -11.92 -31.84
N PHE A 169 20.11 -11.74 -31.22
CA PHE A 169 19.70 -10.56 -30.51
C PHE A 169 19.64 -10.87 -29.02
N ILE A 170 20.19 -9.97 -28.21
CA ILE A 170 20.15 -10.02 -26.77
C ILE A 170 19.42 -8.79 -26.28
N ILE A 171 18.44 -8.97 -25.39
CA ILE A 171 17.65 -7.89 -24.82
C ILE A 171 17.91 -7.86 -23.32
N ALA A 172 18.33 -6.69 -22.79
CA ALA A 172 18.66 -6.57 -21.38
C ALA A 172 18.49 -5.15 -20.82
N ASN A 173 18.37 -5.07 -19.50
CA ASN A 173 18.75 -3.87 -18.77
C ASN A 173 20.25 -3.94 -18.45
N GLU A 174 21.05 -3.30 -19.27
CA GLU A 174 22.51 -3.38 -19.18
C GLU A 174 23.06 -2.78 -17.90
N ASP A 175 22.38 -1.78 -17.32
CA ASP A 175 22.85 -1.12 -16.09
C ASP A 175 22.87 -2.09 -14.90
N GLU A 176 21.99 -3.09 -14.90
CA GLU A 176 22.01 -4.16 -13.90
C GLU A 176 23.17 -5.15 -14.15
N LEU A 177 23.46 -5.45 -15.41
CA LEU A 177 24.56 -6.35 -15.79
C LEU A 177 25.94 -5.71 -15.58
N ALA A 178 26.05 -4.42 -15.81
CA ALA A 178 27.31 -3.66 -15.68
C ALA A 178 27.87 -3.61 -14.25
N LYS A 179 27.08 -3.99 -13.25
CA LYS A 179 27.53 -4.20 -11.86
C LYS A 179 28.46 -5.40 -11.71
N ASN A 180 28.52 -6.30 -12.72
CA ASN A 180 29.35 -7.50 -12.74
C ASN A 180 30.56 -7.29 -13.69
N ASP A 181 31.78 -7.34 -13.15
CA ASP A 181 32.99 -7.12 -13.93
C ASP A 181 33.20 -8.19 -15.01
N SER A 182 32.76 -9.41 -14.77
CA SER A 182 32.83 -10.51 -15.75
C SER A 182 31.99 -10.23 -16.99
N TYR A 183 30.88 -9.54 -16.85
CA TYR A 183 30.03 -9.12 -17.96
C TYR A 183 30.78 -8.18 -18.92
N LYS A 184 31.49 -7.18 -18.38
CA LYS A 184 32.20 -6.18 -19.19
C LYS A 184 33.23 -6.83 -20.10
N PHE A 185 33.93 -7.85 -19.61
CA PHE A 185 34.98 -8.53 -20.31
C PHE A 185 34.45 -9.38 -21.49
N ILE A 186 33.39 -10.15 -21.27
CA ILE A 186 32.83 -11.02 -22.30
C ILE A 186 32.01 -10.22 -23.33
N LYS A 187 31.40 -9.10 -22.89
CA LYS A 187 30.62 -8.22 -23.76
C LYS A 187 31.43 -7.78 -24.98
N GLU A 188 32.70 -7.41 -24.81
CA GLU A 188 33.57 -6.90 -25.88
C GLU A 188 33.70 -7.90 -27.02
N LYS A 189 33.80 -9.20 -26.69
CA LYS A 189 33.91 -10.27 -27.67
C LYS A 189 32.58 -10.62 -28.33
N LEU A 190 31.51 -10.73 -27.54
CA LEU A 190 30.21 -11.21 -28.01
C LEU A 190 29.37 -10.15 -28.72
N ILE A 191 29.41 -8.91 -28.21
CA ILE A 191 28.47 -7.83 -28.62
C ILE A 191 29.17 -6.89 -29.61
N GLY A 192 28.84 -7.01 -30.90
CA GLY A 192 29.40 -6.11 -31.92
C GLY A 192 28.64 -4.77 -32.02
N LYS A 193 27.37 -4.71 -31.60
CA LYS A 193 26.57 -3.48 -31.63
C LYS A 193 25.59 -3.41 -30.50
N THR A 194 25.50 -2.25 -29.87
CA THR A 194 24.55 -1.97 -28.79
C THR A 194 23.62 -0.83 -29.20
N PHE A 195 22.32 -1.00 -28.99
CA PHE A 195 21.30 0.01 -29.20
C PHE A 195 20.51 0.27 -27.93
N ASN A 196 20.24 1.54 -27.65
CA ASN A 196 19.37 1.91 -26.55
C ASN A 196 17.93 2.08 -27.03
N ILE A 197 17.02 1.27 -26.52
CA ILE A 197 15.58 1.35 -26.82
C ILE A 197 15.00 2.53 -26.07
N SER A 198 14.50 3.49 -26.84
CA SER A 198 13.76 4.63 -26.28
C SER A 198 12.27 4.32 -26.19
N PRO A 199 11.60 4.61 -25.05
CA PRO A 199 10.17 4.38 -24.93
C PRO A 199 9.38 5.27 -25.89
N ASP A 200 8.46 4.67 -26.66
CA ASP A 200 7.50 5.40 -27.49
C ASP A 200 6.26 5.73 -26.66
N PHE A 201 6.39 6.79 -25.86
CA PHE A 201 5.39 7.20 -24.89
C PHE A 201 4.03 7.47 -25.55
N ASP A 202 4.00 8.22 -26.66
CA ASP A 202 2.78 8.63 -27.32
C ASP A 202 2.01 7.41 -27.86
N LYS A 203 2.70 6.48 -28.53
CA LYS A 203 2.06 5.24 -29.01
C LYS A 203 1.61 4.33 -27.87
N ALA A 204 2.42 4.23 -26.81
CA ALA A 204 2.07 3.42 -25.66
C ALA A 204 0.83 4.00 -24.96
N LEU A 205 0.79 5.30 -24.71
CA LEU A 205 -0.35 5.98 -24.10
C LEU A 205 -1.62 5.76 -24.90
N THR A 206 -1.57 6.03 -26.22
CA THR A 206 -2.73 5.82 -27.12
C THR A 206 -3.21 4.36 -27.06
N LYS A 207 -2.30 3.39 -27.13
CA LYS A 207 -2.65 1.97 -27.06
C LYS A 207 -3.28 1.58 -25.72
N PHE A 208 -2.79 2.15 -24.60
CA PHE A 208 -3.35 1.85 -23.29
C PHE A 208 -4.74 2.46 -23.11
N ILE A 209 -4.93 3.68 -23.61
CA ILE A 209 -6.24 4.35 -23.63
C ILE A 209 -7.23 3.59 -24.54
N ASP A 210 -6.76 3.05 -25.67
CA ASP A 210 -7.62 2.28 -26.60
C ASP A 210 -8.21 1.01 -25.95
N ASN A 211 -7.54 0.45 -24.96
CA ASN A 211 -8.02 -0.72 -24.22
C ASN A 211 -9.10 -0.39 -23.17
N ILE A 212 -9.35 0.90 -22.90
CA ILE A 212 -10.39 1.34 -21.96
C ILE A 212 -11.78 1.10 -22.59
N LYS A 213 -12.68 0.51 -21.81
CA LYS A 213 -14.05 0.22 -22.24
C LYS A 213 -14.99 1.41 -22.06
N ASP A 214 -14.81 2.21 -21.00
CA ASP A 214 -15.62 3.39 -20.74
C ASP A 214 -15.32 4.48 -21.78
N SER A 215 -16.32 4.82 -22.59
CA SER A 215 -16.16 5.80 -23.66
C SER A 215 -15.89 7.22 -23.16
N LYS A 216 -16.42 7.61 -21.99
CA LYS A 216 -16.23 8.94 -21.39
C LYS A 216 -14.80 9.05 -20.82
N SER A 217 -14.35 8.04 -20.08
CA SER A 217 -12.98 7.96 -19.56
C SER A 217 -11.95 7.96 -20.69
N LYS A 218 -12.18 7.14 -21.72
CA LYS A 218 -11.34 7.07 -22.90
C LYS A 218 -11.22 8.43 -23.59
N ARG A 219 -12.35 9.09 -23.86
CA ARG A 219 -12.38 10.39 -24.50
C ARG A 219 -11.61 11.44 -23.68
N PHE A 220 -11.86 11.49 -22.36
CA PHE A 220 -11.21 12.43 -21.47
C PHE A 220 -9.68 12.26 -21.49
N LEU A 221 -9.18 11.03 -21.41
CA LEU A 221 -7.73 10.74 -21.43
C LEU A 221 -7.10 11.07 -22.79
N LEU A 222 -7.82 10.86 -23.92
CA LEU A 222 -7.34 11.26 -25.26
C LEU A 222 -7.22 12.78 -25.38
N GLU A 223 -8.23 13.52 -24.91
CA GLU A 223 -8.24 14.99 -24.92
C GLU A 223 -7.15 15.59 -24.01
N ASN A 224 -6.74 14.87 -22.96
CA ASN A 224 -5.73 15.30 -21.99
C ASN A 224 -4.38 14.54 -22.12
N SER A 225 -4.11 13.93 -23.27
CA SER A 225 -2.88 13.15 -23.48
C SER A 225 -1.59 13.96 -23.31
N GLU A 226 -1.59 15.23 -23.70
CA GLU A 226 -0.44 16.14 -23.48
C GLU A 226 -0.24 16.47 -22.00
N LEU A 227 -1.31 16.59 -21.20
CA LEU A 227 -1.20 16.77 -19.75
C LEU A 227 -0.55 15.52 -19.10
N VAL A 228 -1.00 14.32 -19.50
CA VAL A 228 -0.39 13.06 -19.01
C VAL A 228 1.11 13.05 -19.31
N LYS A 229 1.49 13.38 -20.54
CA LYS A 229 2.90 13.40 -20.97
C LYS A 229 3.73 14.43 -20.22
N ASP A 230 3.18 15.61 -20.02
CA ASP A 230 3.85 16.71 -19.31
C ASP A 230 4.14 16.32 -17.86
N VAL A 231 3.15 15.79 -17.13
CA VAL A 231 3.34 15.36 -15.75
C VAL A 231 4.36 14.20 -15.64
N PHE A 232 4.30 13.20 -16.54
CA PHE A 232 5.30 12.11 -16.56
C PHE A 232 6.71 12.64 -16.85
N ASN A 233 6.86 13.62 -17.73
CA ASN A 233 8.16 14.24 -18.05
C ASN A 233 8.73 14.99 -16.84
N ARG A 234 7.91 15.76 -16.11
CA ARG A 234 8.32 16.48 -14.89
C ARG A 234 8.75 15.53 -13.79
N LEU A 235 8.07 14.39 -13.66
CA LEU A 235 8.43 13.32 -12.73
C LEU A 235 9.62 12.48 -13.21
N CYS A 236 10.23 12.81 -14.35
CA CYS A 236 11.32 12.06 -14.98
C CYS A 236 10.99 10.57 -15.18
N CYS A 237 9.71 10.22 -15.34
CA CYS A 237 9.26 8.84 -15.46
C CYS A 237 9.13 8.41 -16.92
N LYS A 238 10.00 7.55 -17.38
CA LYS A 238 9.98 6.95 -18.72
C LYS A 238 9.44 5.51 -18.75
N ASN A 239 8.94 5.02 -17.62
CA ASN A 239 8.52 3.63 -17.45
C ASN A 239 7.09 3.42 -17.98
N LEU A 240 6.96 2.77 -19.15
CA LEU A 240 5.66 2.49 -19.80
C LEU A 240 4.79 1.51 -18.99
N ARG A 241 5.37 0.73 -18.08
CA ARG A 241 4.61 -0.16 -17.20
C ARG A 241 3.87 0.65 -16.14
N ILE A 242 4.54 1.66 -15.57
CA ILE A 242 3.91 2.62 -14.65
C ILE A 242 2.81 3.39 -15.39
N LEU A 243 3.09 3.90 -16.60
CA LEU A 243 2.09 4.57 -17.44
C LEU A 243 0.82 3.72 -17.62
N LYS A 244 0.98 2.44 -18.00
CA LYS A 244 -0.16 1.52 -18.17
C LYS A 244 -0.98 1.38 -16.90
N GLN A 245 -0.32 1.20 -15.76
CA GLN A 245 -1.00 1.05 -14.47
C GLN A 245 -1.71 2.33 -14.07
N THR A 246 -1.10 3.49 -14.28
CA THR A 246 -1.71 4.79 -13.99
C THR A 246 -2.97 5.03 -14.83
N VAL A 247 -2.95 4.66 -16.11
CA VAL A 247 -4.14 4.74 -16.99
C VAL A 247 -5.27 3.85 -16.47
N ILE A 248 -4.95 2.64 -16.02
CA ILE A 248 -5.93 1.71 -15.42
C ILE A 248 -6.47 2.26 -14.09
N ASP A 249 -5.61 2.78 -13.23
CA ASP A 249 -5.99 3.36 -11.95
C ASP A 249 -6.93 4.56 -12.16
N PHE A 250 -6.59 5.44 -13.12
CA PHE A 250 -7.44 6.58 -13.44
C PHE A 250 -8.80 6.16 -14.02
N ASP A 251 -8.84 5.18 -14.92
CA ASP A 251 -10.10 4.65 -15.46
C ASP A 251 -11.02 4.12 -14.36
N ARG A 252 -10.45 3.40 -13.40
CA ARG A 252 -11.16 2.89 -12.22
C ARG A 252 -11.69 4.03 -11.34
N ILE A 253 -10.87 5.05 -11.08
CA ILE A 253 -11.28 6.25 -10.35
C ILE A 253 -12.40 6.94 -11.11
N PHE A 254 -12.21 7.23 -12.40
CA PHE A 254 -13.19 7.91 -13.24
C PHE A 254 -14.55 7.19 -13.26
N ALA A 255 -14.55 5.87 -13.34
CA ALA A 255 -15.79 5.07 -13.31
C ALA A 255 -16.59 5.30 -12.03
N SER A 256 -15.93 5.47 -10.90
CA SER A 256 -16.56 5.69 -9.58
C SER A 256 -17.01 7.11 -9.31
N LEU A 257 -16.52 8.09 -10.09
CA LEU A 257 -16.86 9.49 -9.85
C LEU A 257 -18.33 9.77 -10.19
N PRO A 258 -19.06 10.55 -9.37
CA PRO A 258 -20.37 11.07 -9.70
C PRO A 258 -20.37 11.99 -10.93
N ASP A 259 -21.50 12.06 -11.64
CA ASP A 259 -21.61 12.87 -12.86
C ASP A 259 -21.35 14.37 -12.60
N LYS A 260 -21.65 14.88 -11.40
CA LYS A 260 -21.34 16.26 -10.99
C LYS A 260 -19.83 16.58 -10.98
N ILE A 261 -18.98 15.59 -10.70
CA ILE A 261 -17.51 15.73 -10.81
C ILE A 261 -17.11 15.61 -12.29
N LYS A 262 -17.67 14.63 -13.01
CA LYS A 262 -17.38 14.40 -14.43
C LYS A 262 -17.72 15.60 -15.32
N SER A 263 -18.64 16.45 -14.88
CA SER A 263 -19.00 17.69 -15.57
C SER A 263 -18.00 18.85 -15.37
N LYS A 264 -16.99 18.70 -14.49
CA LYS A 264 -16.00 19.75 -14.16
C LYS A 264 -14.60 19.39 -14.70
N PRO A 265 -14.22 19.81 -15.94
CA PRO A 265 -12.95 19.41 -16.56
C PRO A 265 -11.73 19.82 -15.76
N LYS A 266 -11.74 20.99 -15.15
CA LYS A 266 -10.61 21.47 -14.31
C LYS A 266 -10.35 20.53 -13.12
N LEU A 267 -11.42 20.08 -12.44
CA LEU A 267 -11.33 19.16 -11.33
C LEU A 267 -10.85 17.79 -11.77
N LEU A 268 -11.36 17.29 -12.90
CA LEU A 268 -10.88 16.03 -13.48
C LEU A 268 -9.39 16.08 -13.83
N ASN A 269 -8.91 17.23 -14.31
CA ASN A 269 -7.48 17.42 -14.59
C ASN A 269 -6.63 17.36 -13.30
N GLU A 270 -7.12 17.95 -12.19
CA GLU A 270 -6.43 17.83 -10.90
C GLU A 270 -6.43 16.38 -10.37
N ILE A 271 -7.54 15.67 -10.49
CA ILE A 271 -7.61 14.24 -10.16
C ILE A 271 -6.60 13.45 -11.01
N LEU A 272 -6.53 13.71 -12.31
CA LEU A 272 -5.59 13.04 -13.21
C LEU A 272 -4.13 13.32 -12.82
N LYS A 273 -3.76 14.58 -12.57
CA LYS A 273 -2.41 14.96 -12.09
C LYS A 273 -2.05 14.25 -10.80
N THR A 274 -2.96 14.27 -9.82
CA THR A 274 -2.77 13.60 -8.52
C THR A 274 -2.61 12.10 -8.68
N THR A 275 -3.44 11.46 -9.52
CA THR A 275 -3.32 10.03 -9.84
C THR A 275 -1.94 9.71 -10.42
N ILE A 276 -1.47 10.50 -11.39
CA ILE A 276 -0.17 10.29 -12.02
C ILE A 276 0.94 10.45 -10.99
N THR A 277 0.93 11.56 -10.24
CA THR A 277 1.98 11.87 -9.28
C THR A 277 2.12 10.78 -8.22
N PHE A 278 1.04 10.42 -7.55
CA PHE A 278 1.09 9.36 -6.53
C PHE A 278 1.43 7.98 -7.13
N SER A 279 0.88 7.65 -8.30
CA SER A 279 1.25 6.41 -9.02
C SER A 279 2.74 6.31 -9.29
N VAL A 280 3.36 7.38 -9.76
CA VAL A 280 4.80 7.41 -10.08
C VAL A 280 5.64 7.36 -8.81
N GLU A 281 5.36 8.23 -7.84
CA GLU A 281 6.14 8.34 -6.60
C GLU A 281 6.12 7.04 -5.78
N ILE A 282 4.97 6.40 -5.66
CA ILE A 282 4.83 5.12 -4.95
C ILE A 282 5.60 4.01 -5.66
N ARG A 283 5.49 3.91 -6.99
CA ARG A 283 6.13 2.84 -7.76
C ARG A 283 7.64 3.01 -7.91
N PHE A 284 8.15 4.22 -7.73
CA PHE A 284 9.58 4.46 -7.56
C PHE A 284 10.08 4.26 -6.12
N GLY A 285 9.20 3.95 -5.17
CA GLY A 285 9.53 3.79 -3.75
C GLY A 285 9.92 5.10 -3.06
N ARG A 286 9.55 6.26 -3.64
CA ARG A 286 9.82 7.58 -3.07
C ARG A 286 8.75 8.06 -2.10
N LEU A 287 7.56 7.46 -2.15
CA LEU A 287 6.42 7.72 -1.28
C LEU A 287 5.79 6.37 -0.87
N HIS A 288 5.60 6.15 0.42
CA HIS A 288 4.77 5.04 0.89
C HIS A 288 3.29 5.46 0.92
N PRO A 289 2.35 4.60 0.47
CA PRO A 289 0.92 4.94 0.50
C PRO A 289 0.42 5.44 1.85
N GLN A 290 0.94 4.90 2.95
CA GLN A 290 0.59 5.25 4.33
C GLN A 290 1.07 6.66 4.75
N GLU A 291 1.97 7.28 3.97
CA GLU A 291 2.48 8.63 4.23
C GLU A 291 1.65 9.72 3.54
N ILE A 292 0.77 9.33 2.59
CA ILE A 292 0.01 10.30 1.77
C ILE A 292 -0.75 11.31 2.63
N TYR A 293 -1.41 10.87 3.70
CA TYR A 293 -2.22 11.75 4.52
C TYR A 293 -1.40 12.78 5.32
N ARG A 294 -0.09 12.53 5.53
CA ARG A 294 0.84 13.44 6.24
C ARG A 294 1.53 14.43 5.32
N LEU A 295 1.40 14.28 4.00
CA LEU A 295 2.11 15.14 3.04
C LEU A 295 1.87 16.64 3.27
N GLN A 296 0.68 17.02 3.71
CA GLN A 296 0.36 18.41 4.01
C GLN A 296 1.15 18.92 5.23
N ASP A 297 1.19 18.14 6.30
CA ASP A 297 1.91 18.50 7.53
C ASP A 297 3.43 18.54 7.30
N ASP A 298 3.95 17.57 6.56
CA ASP A 298 5.37 17.52 6.19
C ASP A 298 5.77 18.72 5.31
N PHE A 299 4.88 19.16 4.41
CA PHE A 299 5.11 20.31 3.56
C PHE A 299 5.15 21.62 4.38
N ILE A 300 4.24 21.80 5.36
CA ILE A 300 4.20 22.95 6.26
C ILE A 300 5.47 23.00 7.12
N ASN A 301 5.85 21.87 7.73
CA ASN A 301 7.01 21.78 8.59
C ASN A 301 8.30 22.11 7.83
N LYS A 302 8.45 21.61 6.61
CA LYS A 302 9.61 21.89 5.75
C LYS A 302 9.71 23.34 5.27
N GLN A 303 8.58 24.01 5.02
CA GLN A 303 8.59 25.45 4.72
C GLN A 303 9.06 26.29 5.92
N SER A 304 8.72 25.89 7.14
CA SER A 304 9.17 26.60 8.36
C SER A 304 10.68 26.39 8.63
N ASP A 305 11.24 25.23 8.25
CA ASP A 305 12.66 24.91 8.45
C ASP A 305 13.55 25.48 7.32
N SER A 306 13.05 25.58 6.09
CA SER A 306 13.80 26.14 4.94
C SER A 306 14.06 27.65 5.06
N ILE A 307 13.33 28.36 5.91
CA ILE A 307 13.63 29.76 6.28
C ILE A 307 14.89 29.85 7.16
N LYS A 308 15.38 28.71 7.69
CA LYS A 308 16.51 28.65 8.65
C LYS A 308 17.81 28.07 8.08
N SER A 309 17.86 27.52 6.87
CA SER A 309 19.09 26.90 6.34
C SER A 309 19.20 27.00 4.81
N ASP A 310 20.26 27.71 4.36
CA ASP A 310 20.77 27.72 2.99
C ASP A 310 21.52 26.42 2.65
N LEU A 311 20.82 25.27 2.50
CA LEU A 311 21.43 24.03 2.07
C LEU A 311 20.68 23.42 0.89
N HIS A 312 21.35 23.51 -0.27
CA HIS A 312 20.99 22.78 -1.50
C HIS A 312 21.24 21.28 -1.30
N ASN A 313 20.19 20.50 -1.10
CA ASN A 313 20.26 19.05 -1.10
C ASN A 313 19.10 18.44 -1.90
N GLU A 314 19.24 17.18 -2.30
CA GLU A 314 18.24 16.36 -3.04
C GLU A 314 16.81 16.43 -2.47
N GLU A 315 16.64 16.81 -1.20
CA GLU A 315 15.35 17.06 -0.55
C GLU A 315 14.59 18.27 -1.12
N THR A 316 15.30 19.25 -1.71
CA THR A 316 14.66 20.40 -2.38
C THR A 316 13.97 20.00 -3.69
N GLN A 317 14.41 18.95 -4.36
CA GLN A 317 13.73 18.43 -5.55
C GLN A 317 12.41 17.72 -5.17
N LYS A 318 12.35 17.02 -4.03
CA LYS A 318 11.09 16.41 -3.55
C LYS A 318 10.02 17.45 -3.26
N THR A 319 10.39 18.60 -2.70
CA THR A 319 9.45 19.70 -2.42
C THR A 319 8.90 20.32 -3.69
N SER A 320 9.67 20.36 -4.78
CA SER A 320 9.23 20.95 -6.06
C SER A 320 8.18 20.09 -6.79
N ILE A 321 8.22 18.77 -6.65
CA ILE A 321 7.29 17.85 -7.31
C ILE A 321 5.87 17.98 -6.71
N TYR A 322 5.78 18.12 -5.39
CA TYR A 322 4.50 18.29 -4.71
C TYR A 322 3.98 19.73 -4.73
N SER A 323 4.82 20.73 -5.08
CA SER A 323 4.38 22.13 -5.20
C SER A 323 3.35 22.35 -6.32
N GLU A 324 3.30 21.44 -7.30
CA GLU A 324 2.30 21.46 -8.37
C GLU A 324 0.96 20.81 -7.97
N LEU A 325 0.99 19.95 -6.96
CA LEU A 325 -0.21 19.48 -6.29
C LEU A 325 -0.56 20.54 -5.24
N ASN A 326 -1.72 21.16 -5.36
CA ASN A 326 -2.21 22.01 -4.29
C ASN A 326 -2.55 21.13 -3.07
N LEU A 327 -1.52 20.78 -2.26
CA LEU A 327 -1.67 19.89 -1.11
C LEU A 327 -2.67 20.40 -0.07
N PHE A 328 -2.97 21.71 -0.07
CA PHE A 328 -3.99 22.31 0.79
C PHE A 328 -5.41 22.15 0.27
N ASN A 329 -5.57 21.79 -0.99
CA ASN A 329 -6.88 21.63 -1.63
C ASN A 329 -6.91 20.43 -2.58
N VAL A 330 -6.29 19.32 -2.14
CA VAL A 330 -6.28 18.06 -2.91
C VAL A 330 -7.68 17.47 -2.94
N PHE A 331 -8.13 17.09 -4.12
CA PHE A 331 -9.42 16.43 -4.30
C PHE A 331 -9.26 15.06 -5.01
N PRO A 332 -9.90 13.99 -4.55
CA PRO A 332 -10.48 13.84 -3.21
C PRO A 332 -9.47 14.03 -2.07
N SER A 333 -9.87 13.94 -0.80
CA SER A 333 -8.99 14.15 0.36
C SER A 333 -7.75 13.26 0.34
N LEU A 334 -6.66 13.69 1.00
CA LEU A 334 -5.44 12.87 1.13
C LEU A 334 -5.72 11.49 1.76
N LYS A 335 -6.69 11.42 2.67
CA LYS A 335 -7.14 10.16 3.27
C LYS A 335 -7.77 9.22 2.25
N TRP A 336 -8.57 9.74 1.33
CA TRP A 336 -9.13 8.97 0.23
C TRP A 336 -8.03 8.41 -0.68
N TRP A 337 -7.04 9.23 -1.04
CA TRP A 337 -5.90 8.81 -1.86
C TRP A 337 -5.06 7.73 -1.16
N GLN A 338 -4.83 7.88 0.14
CA GLN A 338 -4.16 6.85 0.93
C GLN A 338 -4.92 5.53 0.86
N THR A 339 -6.22 5.53 1.14
CA THR A 339 -7.06 4.33 1.12
C THR A 339 -7.04 3.67 -0.27
N PHE A 340 -7.08 4.48 -1.33
CA PHE A 340 -7.00 3.99 -2.70
C PHE A 340 -5.66 3.30 -3.00
N PHE A 341 -4.53 3.93 -2.69
CA PHE A 341 -3.22 3.38 -3.03
C PHE A 341 -2.72 2.30 -2.05
N ASP A 342 -3.12 2.35 -0.78
CA ASP A 342 -2.73 1.36 0.22
C ASP A 342 -3.60 0.09 0.14
N LYS A 343 -4.92 0.26 0.03
CA LYS A 343 -5.88 -0.86 0.11
C LYS A 343 -6.58 -1.17 -1.21
N GLY A 344 -6.43 -0.34 -2.23
CA GLY A 344 -7.16 -0.47 -3.48
C GLY A 344 -8.66 -0.21 -3.34
N ILE A 345 -9.12 0.44 -2.27
CA ILE A 345 -10.53 0.71 -2.01
C ILE A 345 -10.89 2.10 -2.52
N ILE A 346 -12.05 2.21 -3.19
CA ILE A 346 -12.68 3.48 -3.54
C ILE A 346 -13.72 3.78 -2.45
N ASP A 347 -13.37 4.70 -1.56
CA ASP A 347 -14.24 5.09 -0.45
C ASP A 347 -15.27 6.12 -0.94
N SER A 348 -16.49 5.66 -1.19
CA SER A 348 -17.58 6.52 -1.68
C SER A 348 -18.05 7.52 -0.62
N GLN A 349 -17.97 7.18 0.67
CA GLN A 349 -18.38 8.10 1.74
C GLN A 349 -17.37 9.25 1.85
N GLU A 350 -16.08 8.94 1.88
CA GLU A 350 -15.01 9.94 1.90
C GLU A 350 -15.01 10.80 0.62
N LEU A 351 -15.38 10.22 -0.54
CA LEU A 351 -15.54 10.96 -1.79
C LEU A 351 -16.70 11.96 -1.70
N GLU A 352 -17.86 11.54 -1.19
CA GLU A 352 -19.01 12.43 -0.97
C GLU A 352 -18.67 13.56 -0.02
N GLN A 353 -17.96 13.26 1.06
CA GLN A 353 -17.48 14.26 2.01
C GLN A 353 -16.51 15.26 1.34
N SER A 354 -15.59 14.75 0.52
CA SER A 354 -14.68 15.61 -0.25
C SER A 354 -15.42 16.54 -1.22
N ILE A 355 -16.54 16.08 -1.81
CA ILE A 355 -17.38 16.92 -2.68
C ILE A 355 -18.00 18.09 -1.89
N LEU A 356 -18.55 17.80 -0.72
CA LEU A 356 -19.18 18.81 0.13
C LEU A 356 -18.20 19.92 0.54
N ASN A 357 -16.91 19.57 0.66
CA ASN A 357 -15.86 20.44 1.20
C ASN A 357 -15.04 21.18 0.14
N SER A 358 -15.14 20.75 -1.10
CA SER A 358 -14.30 21.29 -2.17
C SER A 358 -14.79 22.66 -2.64
N SER A 359 -13.85 23.60 -2.83
CA SER A 359 -14.10 24.88 -3.48
C SER A 359 -14.71 24.77 -4.87
N TYR A 360 -14.58 23.63 -5.55
CA TYR A 360 -15.21 23.36 -6.85
C TYR A 360 -16.74 23.22 -6.79
N PHE A 361 -17.30 23.00 -5.59
CA PHE A 361 -18.72 22.77 -5.34
C PHE A 361 -19.31 23.78 -4.35
N GLN A 362 -18.76 24.99 -4.32
CA GLN A 362 -19.31 26.11 -3.57
C GLN A 362 -20.66 26.56 -4.16
N ASP A 363 -21.67 25.72 -4.00
CA ASP A 363 -23.05 26.02 -4.30
C ASP A 363 -23.78 26.57 -3.04
N GLU A 364 -24.95 27.19 -3.23
CA GLU A 364 -25.80 27.74 -2.16
C GLU A 364 -26.18 26.73 -1.07
N ASN A 365 -25.98 25.42 -1.33
CA ASN A 365 -26.29 24.30 -0.43
C ASN A 365 -25.11 23.84 0.45
N GLN A 366 -23.94 24.46 0.36
CA GLN A 366 -22.86 24.11 1.31
C GLN A 366 -23.19 24.59 2.71
N PRO A 367 -22.88 23.77 3.75
CA PRO A 367 -22.97 24.21 5.13
C PRO A 367 -22.20 25.52 5.37
N ASP A 368 -22.80 26.43 6.09
CA ASP A 368 -22.24 27.79 6.29
C ASP A 368 -20.86 27.77 6.96
N TRP A 369 -20.57 26.77 7.82
CA TRP A 369 -19.25 26.63 8.45
C TRP A 369 -18.16 26.28 7.41
N ILE A 370 -18.49 25.60 6.30
CA ILE A 370 -17.55 25.33 5.20
C ILE A 370 -17.29 26.60 4.40
N LYS A 371 -18.34 27.39 4.13
CA LYS A 371 -18.19 28.70 3.48
C LYS A 371 -17.30 29.60 4.33
N LEU A 372 -17.52 29.62 5.65
CA LEU A 372 -16.69 30.38 6.59
C LEU A 372 -15.25 29.86 6.66
N TRP A 373 -15.02 28.57 6.49
CA TRP A 373 -13.66 28.02 6.43
C TRP A 373 -12.87 28.58 5.24
N HIS A 374 -13.55 28.89 4.12
CA HIS A 374 -12.98 29.53 2.93
C HIS A 374 -13.06 31.06 2.99
N PHE A 375 -12.99 31.64 4.17
CA PHE A 375 -13.18 33.06 4.43
C PHE A 375 -12.36 34.01 3.53
N SER A 376 -11.18 33.59 3.07
CA SER A 376 -10.32 34.38 2.20
C SER A 376 -10.93 34.70 0.82
N SER A 377 -12.00 34.00 0.43
CA SER A 377 -12.74 34.25 -0.81
C SER A 377 -14.01 35.08 -0.60
N LEU A 378 -14.34 35.44 0.65
CA LEU A 378 -15.56 36.18 0.99
C LEU A 378 -15.29 37.68 1.00
N THR A 379 -16.33 38.46 0.73
CA THR A 379 -16.34 39.89 1.03
C THR A 379 -16.46 40.11 2.55
N ASN A 380 -16.13 41.30 3.01
CA ASN A 380 -16.27 41.65 4.46
C ASN A 380 -17.73 41.48 4.96
N GLU A 381 -18.70 41.79 4.14
CA GLU A 381 -20.13 41.68 4.47
C GLU A 381 -20.51 40.19 4.58
N GLU A 382 -20.22 39.39 3.57
CA GLU A 382 -20.46 37.93 3.59
C GLU A 382 -19.76 37.22 4.75
N PHE A 383 -18.52 37.64 5.08
CA PHE A 383 -17.77 37.08 6.21
C PHE A 383 -18.48 37.38 7.53
N ASN A 384 -18.90 38.65 7.77
CA ASN A 384 -19.56 39.04 9.00
C ASN A 384 -20.92 38.36 9.16
N ASP A 385 -21.71 38.26 8.10
CA ASP A 385 -23.00 37.59 8.11
C ASP A 385 -22.87 36.10 8.44
N LEU A 386 -21.93 35.42 7.82
CA LEU A 386 -21.64 33.99 8.08
C LEU A 386 -21.10 33.78 9.49
N LEU A 387 -20.18 34.64 9.96
CA LEU A 387 -19.62 34.55 11.30
C LEU A 387 -20.72 34.69 12.37
N ASN A 388 -21.59 35.69 12.23
CA ASN A 388 -22.72 35.91 13.13
C ASN A 388 -23.71 34.75 13.13
N LYS A 389 -23.99 34.18 11.95
CA LYS A 389 -24.89 33.03 11.82
C LYS A 389 -24.30 31.80 12.49
N ILE A 390 -23.01 31.48 12.20
CA ILE A 390 -22.30 30.34 12.80
C ILE A 390 -22.18 30.52 14.32
N GLU A 391 -21.92 31.73 14.82
CA GLU A 391 -21.88 31.98 16.25
C GLU A 391 -23.25 31.75 16.89
N SER A 392 -24.34 32.20 16.26
CA SER A 392 -25.70 31.94 16.72
C SER A 392 -26.00 30.43 16.76
N ASP A 393 -25.71 29.70 15.70
CA ASP A 393 -25.91 28.26 15.64
C ASP A 393 -25.06 27.51 16.69
N TYR A 394 -23.84 27.99 16.93
CA TYR A 394 -22.95 27.46 17.95
C TYR A 394 -23.51 27.69 19.38
N ILE A 395 -24.00 28.88 19.66
CA ILE A 395 -24.63 29.20 20.95
C ILE A 395 -25.90 28.36 21.17
N ASN A 396 -26.69 28.15 20.14
CA ASN A 396 -27.92 27.34 20.17
C ASN A 396 -27.68 25.82 20.15
N ARG A 397 -26.43 25.35 20.07
CA ARG A 397 -26.07 23.92 20.05
C ARG A 397 -26.61 23.18 18.82
N ASN A 398 -26.67 23.83 17.65
CA ASN A 398 -27.22 23.26 16.43
C ASN A 398 -26.29 22.24 15.77
N PHE A 399 -25.03 22.12 16.18
CA PHE A 399 -24.06 21.17 15.64
C PHE A 399 -23.98 19.93 16.52
N CYS A 400 -24.41 18.78 15.98
CA CYS A 400 -24.42 17.50 16.71
C CYS A 400 -23.20 16.60 16.41
N ASP A 401 -22.21 17.10 15.66
CA ASP A 401 -20.97 16.40 15.37
C ASP A 401 -19.77 17.18 15.94
N ILE A 402 -19.03 16.55 16.85
CA ILE A 402 -17.88 17.19 17.50
C ILE A 402 -16.80 17.64 16.50
N ARG A 403 -16.67 16.96 15.34
CA ARG A 403 -15.72 17.34 14.32
C ARG A 403 -16.06 18.69 13.70
N ILE A 404 -17.33 18.98 13.49
CA ILE A 404 -17.81 20.30 13.06
C ILE A 404 -17.53 21.33 14.15
N VAL A 405 -17.82 21.00 15.41
CA VAL A 405 -17.53 21.87 16.57
C VAL A 405 -16.04 22.20 16.65
N LYS A 406 -15.16 21.23 16.41
CA LYS A 406 -13.70 21.45 16.35
C LYS A 406 -13.30 22.40 15.21
N HIS A 407 -13.93 22.32 14.03
CA HIS A 407 -13.69 23.29 12.95
C HIS A 407 -14.08 24.70 13.34
N ILE A 408 -15.28 24.86 13.88
CA ILE A 408 -15.79 26.17 14.30
C ILE A 408 -14.90 26.74 15.42
N PHE A 409 -14.51 25.90 16.38
CA PHE A 409 -13.60 26.28 17.45
C PHE A 409 -12.25 26.78 16.91
N GLY A 410 -11.65 26.03 15.96
CA GLY A 410 -10.40 26.41 15.31
C GLY A 410 -10.51 27.72 14.52
N LEU A 411 -11.63 27.92 13.81
CA LEU A 411 -11.91 29.17 13.09
C LEU A 411 -12.06 30.38 14.06
N PHE A 412 -12.77 30.19 15.14
CA PHE A 412 -12.91 31.26 16.16
C PHE A 412 -11.55 31.62 16.78
N LEU A 413 -10.69 30.64 17.06
CA LEU A 413 -9.33 30.90 17.52
C LEU A 413 -8.49 31.66 16.48
N LEU A 414 -8.55 31.26 15.21
CA LEU A 414 -7.87 31.94 14.11
C LEU A 414 -8.35 33.40 14.00
N PHE A 415 -9.67 33.62 13.97
CA PHE A 415 -10.24 34.96 13.83
C PHE A 415 -9.98 35.84 15.04
N SER A 416 -10.00 35.29 16.26
CA SER A 416 -9.60 35.99 17.47
C SER A 416 -8.15 36.49 17.40
N LYS A 417 -7.22 35.63 17.01
CA LYS A 417 -5.81 36.00 16.84
C LYS A 417 -5.57 37.02 15.72
N ALA A 418 -6.39 36.97 14.69
CA ALA A 418 -6.35 37.94 13.58
C ALA A 418 -7.08 39.27 13.89
N GLY A 419 -7.70 39.39 15.05
CA GLY A 419 -8.51 40.58 15.40
C GLY A 419 -9.83 40.69 14.66
N LEU A 420 -10.29 39.61 14.03
CA LEU A 420 -11.56 39.52 13.28
C LEU A 420 -12.74 39.04 14.15
N TYR A 421 -12.47 38.59 15.36
CA TYR A 421 -13.47 38.10 16.30
C TYR A 421 -13.19 38.66 17.71
N PRO A 422 -14.17 39.23 18.39
CA PRO A 422 -13.93 40.07 19.59
C PRO A 422 -13.64 39.27 20.87
N LYS A 423 -13.86 37.92 20.88
CA LYS A 423 -13.63 37.09 22.05
C LYS A 423 -12.16 36.67 22.15
N SER A 424 -11.63 36.62 23.37
CA SER A 424 -10.30 36.08 23.64
C SER A 424 -10.23 34.57 23.41
N THR A 425 -9.02 34.04 23.15
CA THR A 425 -8.82 32.61 22.95
C THR A 425 -9.21 31.76 24.16
N GLN A 426 -9.12 32.35 25.39
CA GLN A 426 -9.57 31.66 26.60
C GLN A 426 -11.10 31.62 26.69
N GLU A 427 -11.81 32.69 26.37
CA GLU A 427 -13.29 32.69 26.33
C GLU A 427 -13.83 31.71 25.30
N ILE A 428 -13.13 31.58 24.16
CA ILE A 428 -13.47 30.62 23.11
C ILE A 428 -13.30 29.19 23.62
N LEU A 429 -12.18 28.88 24.33
CA LEU A 429 -11.93 27.59 24.95
C LEU A 429 -13.01 27.25 25.99
N ASP A 430 -13.33 28.19 26.86
CA ASP A 430 -14.34 27.97 27.90
C ASP A 430 -15.73 27.76 27.30
N SER A 431 -16.05 28.47 26.22
CA SER A 431 -17.27 28.27 25.44
C SER A 431 -17.32 26.89 24.78
N ALA A 432 -16.19 26.40 24.29
CA ALA A 432 -16.11 25.07 23.67
C ALA A 432 -16.28 23.92 24.67
N LYS A 433 -15.69 24.05 25.86
CA LYS A 433 -15.92 23.11 26.96
C LYS A 433 -17.38 23.11 27.40
N LYS A 434 -17.97 24.31 27.60
CA LYS A 434 -19.39 24.47 27.92
C LYS A 434 -20.29 23.85 26.86
N TYR A 435 -19.92 23.93 25.57
CA TYR A 435 -20.67 23.29 24.51
C TYR A 435 -20.84 21.79 24.77
N VAL A 436 -19.76 21.12 25.11
CA VAL A 436 -19.74 19.67 25.39
C VAL A 436 -20.51 19.37 26.70
N ASP A 437 -20.32 20.19 27.75
CA ASP A 437 -21.00 20.02 29.01
C ASP A 437 -22.54 20.14 28.87
N ASP A 438 -23.02 21.03 28.01
CA ASP A 438 -24.46 21.19 27.74
C ASP A 438 -25.06 19.94 27.07
N PHE A 439 -24.31 19.24 26.20
CA PHE A 439 -24.71 17.95 25.64
C PHE A 439 -24.67 16.82 26.68
N LYS A 440 -23.70 16.84 27.58
CA LYS A 440 -23.61 15.91 28.70
C LYS A 440 -24.78 16.02 29.64
N SER A 441 -25.20 17.25 29.99
CA SER A 441 -26.35 17.49 30.85
C SER A 441 -27.69 17.02 30.28
N LYS A 442 -27.76 16.78 28.96
CA LYS A 442 -28.93 16.29 28.23
C LYS A 442 -28.82 14.80 27.88
N ASP A 443 -27.84 14.07 28.40
CA ASP A 443 -27.52 12.67 28.00
C ASP A 443 -27.29 12.47 26.50
N GLN A 444 -26.93 13.53 25.77
CA GLN A 444 -26.72 13.53 24.32
C GLN A 444 -25.24 13.59 23.95
N VAL A 445 -24.34 13.57 24.90
CA VAL A 445 -22.90 13.67 24.67
C VAL A 445 -22.36 12.50 23.81
N ASN A 446 -22.96 11.33 23.94
CA ASN A 446 -22.62 10.18 23.13
C ASN A 446 -22.94 10.35 21.64
N GLU A 447 -24.04 11.06 21.33
CA GLU A 447 -24.38 11.39 19.94
C GLU A 447 -23.38 12.41 19.37
N LEU A 448 -23.04 13.44 20.15
CA LEU A 448 -22.02 14.43 19.80
C LEU A 448 -20.66 13.79 19.53
N LEU A 449 -20.22 12.87 20.39
CA LEU A 449 -18.91 12.21 20.32
C LEU A 449 -18.90 10.92 19.49
N LYS A 450 -20.01 10.52 18.88
CA LYS A 450 -20.16 9.26 18.13
C LYS A 450 -19.11 9.07 17.06
N SER A 451 -18.66 10.13 16.43
CA SER A 451 -17.62 10.11 15.40
C SER A 451 -16.21 9.83 15.95
N LEU A 452 -16.02 9.93 17.28
CA LEU A 452 -14.74 9.65 17.94
C LEU A 452 -14.69 8.26 18.58
N THR A 453 -15.76 7.47 18.46
CA THR A 453 -15.87 6.19 19.17
C THR A 453 -15.10 5.06 18.49
N SER A 454 -13.94 4.71 19.08
CA SER A 454 -13.51 3.32 19.21
C SER A 454 -13.37 3.02 20.70
N PHE A 455 -13.79 1.83 21.14
CA PHE A 455 -13.62 1.37 22.52
C PHE A 455 -12.14 1.19 22.89
N SER A 456 -11.26 1.01 21.92
CA SER A 456 -9.83 0.75 22.07
C SER A 456 -8.96 1.96 22.37
N GLY A 457 -9.46 2.98 23.04
CA GLY A 457 -8.63 4.07 23.62
C GLY A 457 -7.78 4.91 22.66
N THR A 458 -7.48 4.43 21.47
CA THR A 458 -6.74 5.16 20.43
C THR A 458 -7.69 6.14 19.73
N LEU A 459 -7.31 7.43 19.75
CA LEU A 459 -7.98 8.46 18.97
C LEU A 459 -7.94 8.09 17.49
N ILE A 460 -9.05 7.60 16.93
CA ILE A 460 -9.17 7.38 15.47
C ILE A 460 -9.15 8.73 14.72
N ASP A 461 -9.41 9.84 15.37
CA ASP A 461 -9.47 11.18 14.74
C ASP A 461 -8.32 12.11 15.17
N ASP A 462 -7.09 11.57 15.17
CA ASP A 462 -5.88 12.40 15.26
C ASP A 462 -5.42 12.87 13.85
N SER A 463 -6.31 12.75 12.86
CA SER A 463 -6.02 13.11 11.46
C SER A 463 -5.78 14.62 11.26
N GLY A 464 -6.06 15.45 12.26
CA GLY A 464 -5.93 16.90 12.14
C GLY A 464 -6.87 17.54 11.12
N ALA A 465 -7.82 16.75 10.55
CA ALA A 465 -8.73 17.17 9.49
C ALA A 465 -10.06 16.42 9.55
N PHE A 466 -11.13 17.07 9.12
CA PHE A 466 -12.43 16.44 8.91
C PHE A 466 -13.02 16.94 7.59
N MET A 467 -13.66 16.06 6.84
CA MET A 467 -14.23 16.36 5.53
C MET A 467 -13.20 16.93 4.52
N GLY A 468 -11.95 16.47 4.59
CA GLY A 468 -10.87 16.99 3.73
C GLY A 468 -10.33 18.37 4.12
N LEU A 469 -10.90 19.02 5.16
CA LEU A 469 -10.47 20.31 5.65
C LEU A 469 -9.64 20.14 6.93
N GLY A 470 -8.47 20.78 6.97
CA GLY A 470 -7.63 20.83 8.17
C GLY A 470 -8.27 21.68 9.26
N TYR A 471 -8.12 21.26 10.53
CA TYR A 471 -8.54 22.11 11.64
C TYR A 471 -7.62 23.32 11.73
N GLN A 472 -8.20 24.52 11.71
CA GLN A 472 -7.44 25.75 11.95
C GLN A 472 -6.92 25.78 13.39
N GLU A 473 -5.75 26.38 13.60
CA GLU A 473 -5.13 26.52 14.92
C GLU A 473 -4.94 25.21 15.72
N LYS A 474 -4.84 24.04 15.03
CA LYS A 474 -4.72 22.72 15.68
C LYS A 474 -3.51 22.61 16.62
N GLU A 475 -2.43 23.36 16.34
CA GLU A 475 -1.21 23.35 17.15
C GLU A 475 -1.26 24.35 18.33
N SER A 476 -2.29 25.16 18.44
CA SER A 476 -2.43 26.11 19.55
C SER A 476 -2.61 25.41 20.89
N SER A 477 -2.19 26.10 21.97
CA SER A 477 -2.34 25.57 23.33
C SER A 477 -3.81 25.33 23.71
N GLU A 478 -4.69 26.18 23.20
CA GLU A 478 -6.13 26.11 23.45
C GLU A 478 -6.75 24.92 22.73
N PHE A 479 -6.35 24.64 21.49
CA PHE A 479 -6.84 23.50 20.73
C PHE A 479 -6.40 22.18 21.37
N LYS A 480 -5.14 22.10 21.82
CA LYS A 480 -4.61 20.96 22.57
C LYS A 480 -5.36 20.73 23.88
N LYS A 481 -5.62 21.82 24.64
CA LYS A 481 -6.41 21.74 25.89
C LYS A 481 -7.84 21.27 25.63
N PHE A 482 -8.47 21.68 24.53
CA PHE A 482 -9.79 21.19 24.16
C PHE A 482 -9.79 19.72 23.81
N ASN A 483 -8.81 19.23 23.03
CA ASN A 483 -8.67 17.81 22.74
C ASN A 483 -8.44 16.95 24.00
N ILE A 484 -7.62 17.42 24.95
CA ILE A 484 -7.44 16.75 26.24
C ILE A 484 -8.79 16.65 26.97
N TYR A 485 -9.53 17.76 27.06
CA TYR A 485 -10.85 17.79 27.68
C TYR A 485 -11.84 16.83 27.02
N LEU A 486 -11.88 16.78 25.69
CA LEU A 486 -12.72 15.82 24.94
C LEU A 486 -12.37 14.37 25.28
N ASN A 487 -11.07 14.07 25.41
CA ASN A 487 -10.61 12.74 25.80
C ASN A 487 -11.04 12.38 27.23
N GLU A 488 -10.94 13.31 28.18
CA GLU A 488 -11.40 13.12 29.56
C GLU A 488 -12.90 12.81 29.61
N VAL A 489 -13.71 13.60 28.90
CA VAL A 489 -15.16 13.38 28.82
C VAL A 489 -15.48 12.03 28.21
N ARG A 490 -14.85 11.69 27.09
CA ARG A 490 -15.05 10.43 26.40
C ARG A 490 -14.65 9.24 27.25
N THR A 491 -13.48 9.29 27.89
CA THR A 491 -13.00 8.22 28.77
C THR A 491 -14.00 7.97 29.90
N LYS A 492 -14.51 9.04 30.52
CA LYS A 492 -15.53 8.94 31.57
C LYS A 492 -16.82 8.29 31.07
N GLU A 493 -17.35 8.75 29.93
CA GLU A 493 -18.55 8.18 29.31
C GLU A 493 -18.39 6.70 28.92
N ASN A 494 -17.20 6.32 28.46
CA ASN A 494 -16.89 4.92 28.14
C ASN A 494 -16.84 4.08 29.42
N ILE A 495 -16.18 4.56 30.49
CA ILE A 495 -16.13 3.87 31.78
C ILE A 495 -17.54 3.66 32.36
N ASP A 496 -18.37 4.69 32.30
CA ASP A 496 -19.74 4.64 32.83
C ASP A 496 -20.64 3.61 32.09
N LYS A 497 -20.30 3.26 30.85
CA LYS A 497 -20.97 2.21 30.06
C LYS A 497 -20.45 0.80 30.31
N LEU A 498 -19.24 0.63 30.81
CA LEU A 498 -18.60 -0.68 30.95
C LEU A 498 -19.45 -1.69 31.75
N PRO A 499 -20.16 -1.34 32.82
CA PRO A 499 -21.04 -2.29 33.51
C PRO A 499 -22.15 -2.87 32.62
N ILE A 500 -22.74 -2.04 31.75
CA ILE A 500 -23.78 -2.46 30.81
C ILE A 500 -23.19 -3.37 29.72
N GLU A 501 -22.06 -2.98 29.18
CA GLU A 501 -21.34 -3.74 28.16
C GLU A 501 -20.78 -5.06 28.72
N ALA A 502 -20.33 -5.09 29.96
CA ALA A 502 -19.91 -6.30 30.66
C ALA A 502 -21.04 -7.32 30.79
N LYS A 503 -22.26 -6.84 31.04
CA LYS A 503 -23.45 -7.70 31.08
C LYS A 503 -23.79 -8.28 29.70
N LYS A 504 -23.72 -7.48 28.64
CA LYS A 504 -23.88 -7.96 27.27
C LYS A 504 -22.79 -8.97 26.89
N LEU A 505 -21.55 -8.74 27.31
CA LEU A 505 -20.44 -9.67 27.09
C LEU A 505 -20.69 -11.03 27.78
N LEU A 506 -21.27 -11.03 28.96
CA LEU A 506 -21.69 -12.24 29.67
C LEU A 506 -22.79 -13.01 28.91
N ASP A 507 -23.77 -12.30 28.36
CA ASP A 507 -24.81 -12.87 27.50
C ASP A 507 -24.22 -13.50 26.22
N ILE A 508 -23.22 -12.82 25.60
CA ILE A 508 -22.51 -13.34 24.45
C ILE A 508 -21.71 -14.59 24.81
N MET A 509 -21.03 -14.63 25.96
CA MET A 509 -20.31 -15.82 26.45
C MET A 509 -21.21 -17.04 26.54
N LYS A 510 -22.48 -16.84 26.93
CA LYS A 510 -23.48 -17.92 27.02
C LYS A 510 -23.90 -18.47 25.66
N ILE A 511 -23.95 -17.63 24.63
CA ILE A 511 -24.48 -17.95 23.30
C ILE A 511 -23.36 -18.40 22.34
N ASP A 512 -22.22 -17.73 22.36
CA ASP A 512 -21.10 -17.91 21.44
C ASP A 512 -19.77 -17.65 22.13
N VAL A 513 -19.14 -18.72 22.62
CA VAL A 513 -17.87 -18.67 23.34
C VAL A 513 -16.70 -18.21 22.44
N PHE A 514 -16.78 -18.45 21.12
CA PHE A 514 -15.76 -18.02 20.17
C PHE A 514 -15.84 -16.49 19.94
N LYS A 515 -17.06 -15.95 19.88
CA LYS A 515 -17.26 -14.50 19.81
C LYS A 515 -16.79 -13.82 21.09
N PHE A 516 -17.08 -14.41 22.26
CA PHE A 516 -16.55 -13.92 23.54
C PHE A 516 -15.03 -13.83 23.49
N HIS A 517 -14.32 -14.88 23.04
CA HIS A 517 -12.87 -14.88 22.88
C HIS A 517 -12.41 -13.73 21.96
N ARG A 518 -12.99 -13.61 20.76
CA ARG A 518 -12.60 -12.55 19.80
C ARG A 518 -12.80 -11.14 20.36
N MET A 519 -13.78 -10.93 21.22
CA MET A 519 -14.04 -9.62 21.84
C MET A 519 -13.05 -9.26 22.92
N ILE A 520 -12.47 -10.22 23.65
CA ILE A 520 -11.57 -9.96 24.79
C ILE A 520 -10.09 -10.22 24.51
N CYS A 521 -9.73 -10.84 23.39
CA CYS A 521 -8.36 -11.21 23.03
C CYS A 521 -7.92 -10.56 21.72
N ILE A 522 -6.60 -10.41 21.54
CA ILE A 522 -6.00 -10.06 20.25
C ILE A 522 -5.77 -11.34 19.45
N ASP A 523 -6.33 -11.45 18.28
CA ASP A 523 -5.99 -12.49 17.32
C ASP A 523 -4.88 -12.00 16.38
N SER A 524 -3.69 -12.64 16.46
CA SER A 524 -2.53 -12.30 15.65
C SER A 524 -2.67 -12.71 14.17
N HIS A 525 -3.73 -13.40 13.80
CA HIS A 525 -3.93 -13.99 12.46
C HIS A 525 -5.11 -13.46 11.67
N SER A 526 -5.95 -12.59 12.23
CA SER A 526 -7.09 -12.03 11.51
C SER A 526 -6.77 -10.67 10.89
N ASN A 527 -6.58 -10.65 9.57
CA ASN A 527 -6.58 -9.43 8.75
C ASN A 527 -8.00 -8.89 8.50
N GLN A 528 -9.01 -9.29 9.29
CA GLN A 528 -10.41 -8.94 9.07
C GLN A 528 -11.03 -8.38 10.35
N ASP A 529 -11.56 -7.16 10.19
CA ASP A 529 -12.48 -6.44 11.08
C ASP A 529 -12.00 -6.12 12.52
N ILE A 530 -11.41 -4.94 12.65
CA ILE A 530 -11.11 -4.23 13.92
C ILE A 530 -12.33 -4.20 14.88
N CYS A 531 -13.55 -4.40 14.39
CA CYS A 531 -14.79 -4.38 15.17
C CYS A 531 -14.98 -5.59 16.11
N GLU A 532 -14.24 -6.69 15.96
CA GLU A 532 -14.40 -7.88 16.80
C GLU A 532 -13.56 -7.83 18.10
N HIS A 533 -12.43 -7.12 18.14
CA HIS A 533 -11.52 -7.04 19.30
C HIS A 533 -11.84 -5.85 20.24
N THR A 534 -13.09 -5.69 20.59
CA THR A 534 -13.61 -4.47 21.23
C THR A 534 -13.01 -4.18 22.61
N TYR A 535 -12.64 -5.22 23.38
CA TYR A 535 -12.24 -5.10 24.79
C TYR A 535 -10.86 -5.69 25.11
N TYR A 536 -10.00 -5.91 24.12
CA TYR A 536 -8.70 -6.59 24.33
C TYR A 536 -7.75 -5.83 25.29
N ASP A 537 -7.90 -4.52 25.40
CA ASP A 537 -7.11 -3.62 26.24
C ASP A 537 -7.93 -2.93 27.34
N VAL A 538 -9.23 -3.18 27.42
CA VAL A 538 -10.16 -2.55 28.36
C VAL A 538 -10.45 -3.52 29.50
N PRO A 539 -10.31 -3.13 30.80
CA PRO A 539 -10.54 -4.01 31.94
C PRO A 539 -12.02 -4.29 32.19
N ILE A 540 -12.71 -4.85 31.16
CA ILE A 540 -14.16 -5.05 31.18
C ILE A 540 -14.59 -6.15 32.13
N LEU A 541 -13.75 -7.19 32.32
CA LEU A 541 -14.12 -8.35 33.15
C LEU A 541 -14.36 -7.96 34.61
N LYS A 542 -13.68 -6.93 35.14
CA LYS A 542 -13.88 -6.46 36.53
C LYS A 542 -15.30 -5.99 36.82
N TYR A 543 -16.08 -5.62 35.78
CA TYR A 543 -17.48 -5.16 35.90
C TYR A 543 -18.48 -6.33 35.87
N ILE A 544 -18.04 -7.56 35.59
CA ILE A 544 -18.88 -8.76 35.66
C ILE A 544 -18.93 -9.22 37.14
N SER A 545 -20.15 -9.43 37.67
CA SER A 545 -20.31 -10.06 38.98
C SER A 545 -19.68 -11.47 38.99
N PRO A 546 -18.74 -11.77 39.92
CA PRO A 546 -18.18 -13.12 40.00
C PRO A 546 -19.22 -14.23 40.15
N GLN A 547 -20.32 -13.97 40.88
CA GLN A 547 -21.41 -14.92 41.03
C GLN A 547 -22.17 -15.13 39.71
N GLU A 548 -22.53 -14.03 38.99
CA GLU A 548 -23.20 -14.11 37.70
C GLU A 548 -22.35 -14.82 36.63
N PHE A 549 -21.05 -14.60 36.67
CA PHE A 549 -20.10 -15.31 35.79
C PHE A 549 -20.15 -16.82 36.02
N ILE A 550 -20.06 -17.26 37.27
CA ILE A 550 -20.09 -18.70 37.63
C ILE A 550 -21.45 -19.28 37.31
N ASP A 551 -22.57 -18.59 37.62
CA ASP A 551 -23.92 -19.07 37.32
C ASP A 551 -24.14 -19.21 35.79
N THR A 552 -23.61 -18.32 35.02
CA THR A 552 -23.64 -18.41 33.55
C THR A 552 -22.75 -19.55 33.04
N LEU A 553 -21.53 -19.70 33.61
CA LEU A 553 -20.61 -20.78 33.27
C LEU A 553 -21.23 -22.15 33.48
N MET A 554 -21.97 -22.30 34.59
CA MET A 554 -22.64 -23.57 34.91
C MET A 554 -23.78 -23.95 33.96
N GLN A 555 -24.25 -23.04 33.13
CA GLN A 555 -25.23 -23.26 32.07
C GLN A 555 -24.62 -23.66 30.73
N ILE A 556 -23.30 -23.62 30.62
CA ILE A 556 -22.53 -23.83 29.40
C ILE A 556 -21.96 -25.28 29.40
N GLU A 557 -21.84 -25.90 28.23
CA GLU A 557 -21.25 -27.24 28.11
C GLU A 557 -19.80 -27.29 28.59
N ARG A 558 -19.37 -28.37 29.20
CA ARG A 558 -18.03 -28.54 29.80
C ARG A 558 -16.89 -28.27 28.83
N LYS A 559 -17.05 -28.66 27.55
CA LYS A 559 -16.02 -28.37 26.54
C LYS A 559 -15.82 -26.86 26.36
N ASP A 560 -16.88 -26.10 26.38
CA ASP A 560 -16.91 -24.66 26.18
C ASP A 560 -16.50 -23.92 27.46
N GLN A 561 -16.77 -24.47 28.64
CA GLN A 561 -16.23 -23.95 29.91
C GLN A 561 -14.68 -23.90 29.88
N ARG A 562 -14.02 -24.96 29.38
CA ARG A 562 -12.58 -24.98 29.21
C ARG A 562 -12.09 -23.92 28.23
N TYR A 563 -12.82 -23.72 27.14
CA TYR A 563 -12.48 -22.73 26.14
C TYR A 563 -12.59 -21.29 26.68
N ILE A 564 -13.59 -21.02 27.54
CA ILE A 564 -13.74 -19.74 28.24
C ILE A 564 -12.53 -19.45 29.12
N PHE A 565 -12.10 -20.42 29.96
CA PHE A 565 -10.92 -20.23 30.80
C PHE A 565 -9.62 -20.11 29.99
N TRP A 566 -9.51 -20.86 28.91
CA TRP A 566 -8.42 -20.69 27.96
C TRP A 566 -8.42 -19.27 27.38
N SER A 567 -9.59 -18.75 26.98
CA SER A 567 -9.74 -17.38 26.45
C SER A 567 -9.33 -16.32 27.47
N ILE A 568 -9.71 -16.50 28.74
CA ILE A 568 -9.25 -15.61 29.82
C ILE A 568 -7.74 -15.67 29.96
N CYS A 569 -7.12 -16.86 29.89
CA CYS A 569 -5.66 -16.97 29.92
C CYS A 569 -4.99 -16.35 28.68
N ASP A 570 -5.59 -16.53 27.49
CA ASP A 570 -5.09 -15.98 26.23
C ASP A 570 -5.09 -14.46 26.23
N ARG A 571 -6.04 -13.82 26.89
CA ARG A 571 -6.10 -12.37 27.12
C ARG A 571 -4.80 -11.80 27.72
N TYR A 572 -4.12 -12.57 28.58
CA TYR A 572 -2.89 -12.16 29.25
C TYR A 572 -1.66 -12.94 28.76
N LYS A 573 -1.72 -13.59 27.59
CA LYS A 573 -0.66 -14.49 27.10
C LYS A 573 0.70 -13.80 26.90
N TYR A 574 0.69 -12.57 26.41
CA TYR A 574 1.91 -11.82 26.15
C TYR A 574 2.51 -11.28 27.47
N GLU A 575 3.85 -11.20 27.54
CA GLU A 575 4.52 -10.59 28.70
C GLU A 575 4.16 -9.12 28.87
N ASN A 576 3.90 -8.43 27.76
CA ASN A 576 3.50 -7.02 27.69
C ASN A 576 2.02 -6.84 27.36
N PHE A 577 1.12 -7.57 28.03
CA PHE A 577 -0.32 -7.29 27.92
C PHE A 577 -0.63 -5.87 28.45
N HIS A 578 -1.75 -5.31 28.00
CA HIS A 578 -2.10 -3.92 28.32
C HIS A 578 -2.18 -3.70 29.84
N GLN A 579 -1.57 -2.60 30.29
CA GLN A 579 -1.39 -2.28 31.71
C GLN A 579 -2.73 -2.20 32.47
N ASP A 580 -3.76 -1.64 31.86
CA ASP A 580 -5.08 -1.46 32.47
C ASP A 580 -5.74 -2.80 32.84
N LEU A 581 -5.36 -3.90 32.18
CA LEU A 581 -5.88 -5.23 32.53
C LEU A 581 -5.43 -5.72 33.92
N ILE A 582 -4.46 -5.07 34.55
CA ILE A 582 -4.05 -5.34 35.94
C ILE A 582 -5.23 -5.09 36.90
N GLU A 583 -6.14 -4.18 36.55
CA GLU A 583 -7.35 -3.88 37.35
C GLU A 583 -8.32 -5.06 37.45
N GLU A 584 -8.19 -6.09 36.59
CA GLU A 584 -9.01 -7.29 36.64
C GLU A 584 -8.51 -8.33 37.66
N LEU A 585 -7.34 -8.10 38.32
CA LEU A 585 -6.73 -9.04 39.26
C LEU A 585 -7.66 -9.43 40.42
N ASP A 586 -8.35 -8.48 41.02
CA ASP A 586 -9.26 -8.75 42.14
C ASP A 586 -10.49 -9.52 41.69
N TRP A 587 -10.95 -9.29 40.46
CA TRP A 587 -12.00 -10.09 39.83
C TRP A 587 -11.53 -11.53 39.60
N LEU A 588 -10.33 -11.75 39.08
CA LEU A 588 -9.76 -13.09 38.89
C LEU A 588 -9.65 -13.87 40.21
N LYS A 589 -9.18 -13.22 41.30
CA LYS A 589 -9.14 -13.80 42.65
C LYS A 589 -10.55 -14.16 43.17
N SER A 590 -11.53 -13.30 42.87
CA SER A 590 -12.93 -13.54 43.26
C SER A 590 -13.54 -14.70 42.48
N ILE A 591 -13.33 -14.81 41.17
CA ILE A 591 -13.74 -15.95 40.35
C ILE A 591 -13.12 -17.23 40.89
N GLN A 592 -11.84 -17.24 41.18
CA GLN A 592 -11.13 -18.38 41.75
C GLN A 592 -11.85 -18.87 43.02
N THR A 593 -12.11 -17.92 43.94
CA THR A 593 -12.79 -18.22 45.22
C THR A 593 -14.19 -18.80 45.02
N GLN A 594 -14.98 -18.21 44.12
CA GLN A 594 -16.34 -18.70 43.84
C GLN A 594 -16.32 -20.04 43.13
N LEU A 595 -15.37 -20.28 42.24
CA LEU A 595 -15.21 -21.56 41.55
C LEU A 595 -14.85 -22.67 42.54
N TYR A 596 -13.97 -22.41 43.54
CA TYR A 596 -13.69 -23.37 44.61
C TYR A 596 -14.90 -23.65 45.49
N LYS A 597 -15.69 -22.64 45.85
CA LYS A 597 -16.93 -22.83 46.61
C LYS A 597 -17.91 -23.72 45.85
N THR A 598 -18.08 -23.43 44.53
CA THR A 598 -18.98 -24.20 43.69
C THR A 598 -18.49 -25.65 43.48
N ALA A 599 -17.19 -25.85 43.32
CA ALA A 599 -16.56 -27.17 43.22
C ALA A 599 -16.74 -27.98 44.48
N ASN A 600 -16.58 -27.39 45.67
CA ASN A 600 -16.75 -28.06 46.96
C ASN A 600 -18.21 -28.39 47.23
N SER A 601 -19.18 -27.56 46.83
CA SER A 601 -20.61 -27.86 46.94
C SER A 601 -21.03 -29.05 46.09
N LYS A 602 -20.23 -29.44 45.11
CA LYS A 602 -20.41 -30.59 44.22
C LYS A 602 -19.36 -31.69 44.45
N GLU A 603 -18.81 -31.76 45.64
CA GLU A 603 -17.79 -32.76 45.97
C GLU A 603 -18.31 -34.19 45.73
N GLY A 604 -17.44 -35.07 45.23
CA GLY A 604 -17.85 -36.45 44.86
C GLY A 604 -18.52 -36.57 43.49
N THR A 605 -18.70 -35.46 42.76
CA THR A 605 -19.23 -35.49 41.40
C THR A 605 -18.15 -35.16 40.37
N VAL A 606 -18.36 -35.61 39.10
CA VAL A 606 -17.48 -35.24 37.96
C VAL A 606 -17.48 -33.74 37.76
N ASP A 607 -18.61 -33.05 37.97
CA ASP A 607 -18.70 -31.60 37.87
C ASP A 607 -17.77 -30.90 38.86
N GLY A 608 -17.83 -31.28 40.13
CA GLY A 608 -16.98 -30.73 41.16
C GLY A 608 -15.49 -30.94 40.86
N TYR A 609 -15.12 -32.12 40.39
CA TYR A 609 -13.75 -32.42 39.97
C TYR A 609 -13.29 -31.58 38.80
N CYS A 610 -14.11 -31.46 37.73
CA CYS A 610 -13.79 -30.63 36.58
C CYS A 610 -13.61 -29.15 36.93
N LEU A 611 -14.41 -28.61 37.84
CA LEU A 611 -14.28 -27.22 38.31
C LEU A 611 -12.98 -27.01 39.10
N LYS A 612 -12.53 -28.01 39.92
CA LYS A 612 -11.21 -27.94 40.57
C LYS A 612 -10.09 -27.92 39.56
N LEU A 613 -10.18 -28.75 38.50
CA LEU A 613 -9.19 -28.73 37.41
C LEU A 613 -9.12 -27.39 36.68
N LEU A 614 -10.25 -26.68 36.47
CA LEU A 614 -10.24 -25.35 35.85
C LEU A 614 -9.47 -24.35 36.71
N ASN A 615 -9.60 -24.38 38.01
CA ASN A 615 -8.80 -23.55 38.93
C ASN A 615 -7.30 -23.83 38.79
N GLU A 616 -6.92 -25.10 38.96
CA GLU A 616 -5.52 -25.52 38.98
C GLU A 616 -4.80 -25.28 37.67
N HIS A 617 -5.47 -25.57 36.54
CA HIS A 617 -4.86 -25.49 35.22
C HIS A 617 -4.83 -24.08 34.64
N TYR A 618 -5.81 -23.23 34.98
CA TYR A 618 -5.93 -21.90 34.35
C TYR A 618 -5.71 -20.75 35.31
N LEU A 619 -6.42 -20.69 36.45
CA LEU A 619 -6.43 -19.50 37.30
C LEU A 619 -5.21 -19.37 38.20
N ASP A 620 -4.68 -20.46 38.74
CA ASP A 620 -3.52 -20.40 39.70
C ASP A 620 -2.29 -19.76 39.05
N GLY A 621 -1.97 -20.18 37.83
CA GLY A 621 -0.84 -19.64 37.08
C GLY A 621 -1.08 -18.20 36.59
N LEU A 622 -2.29 -17.93 36.12
CA LEU A 622 -2.70 -16.62 35.60
C LEU A 622 -2.65 -15.55 36.69
N ILE A 623 -3.25 -15.80 37.85
CA ILE A 623 -3.30 -14.85 38.96
C ILE A 623 -1.86 -14.50 39.43
N LYS A 624 -0.99 -15.50 39.55
CA LYS A 624 0.43 -15.26 39.88
C LYS A 624 1.13 -14.38 38.83
N LYS A 625 0.82 -14.59 37.56
CA LYS A 625 1.40 -13.80 36.45
C LYS A 625 0.95 -12.33 36.51
N VAL A 626 -0.33 -12.09 36.70
CA VAL A 626 -0.90 -10.74 36.75
C VAL A 626 -0.46 -10.01 38.02
N ASP A 627 -0.41 -10.71 39.17
CA ASP A 627 0.04 -10.17 40.45
C ASP A 627 1.52 -9.75 40.40
N LYS A 628 2.37 -10.58 39.80
CA LYS A 628 3.78 -10.23 39.55
C LYS A 628 3.92 -8.96 38.72
N LYS A 629 3.13 -8.80 37.68
CA LYS A 629 3.16 -7.61 36.83
C LYS A 629 2.67 -6.37 37.57
N LYS A 630 1.64 -6.50 38.43
CA LYS A 630 1.18 -5.43 39.30
C LYS A 630 2.32 -4.92 40.22
N ILE A 631 3.03 -5.83 40.89
CA ILE A 631 4.15 -5.47 41.75
C ILE A 631 5.26 -4.77 40.97
N GLN A 632 5.59 -5.27 39.77
CA GLN A 632 6.59 -4.62 38.90
C GLN A 632 6.20 -3.20 38.53
N PHE A 633 4.91 -2.98 38.25
CA PHE A 633 4.38 -1.68 37.88
C PHE A 633 4.40 -0.69 39.04
N GLU A 634 4.01 -1.11 40.24
CA GLU A 634 4.04 -0.30 41.47
C GLU A 634 5.48 0.11 41.88
N ILE A 635 6.49 -0.72 41.52
CA ILE A 635 7.91 -0.40 41.75
C ILE A 635 8.44 0.66 40.80
N VAL A 636 7.93 0.68 39.53
CA VAL A 636 8.41 1.61 38.51
C VAL A 636 7.70 2.97 38.59
N ASN A 637 6.48 3.01 39.11
CA ASN A 637 5.66 4.21 39.27
C ASN A 637 5.17 4.34 40.72
N PRO A 638 6.08 4.69 41.67
CA PRO A 638 5.75 4.80 43.08
C PRO A 638 4.80 5.96 43.43
#